data_704f766508a972203a9f1af994ed16c6
#
_entry.id   704f766508a972203a9f1af994ed16c6
#
_cell.length_a   1.000
_cell.length_b   1.000
_cell.length_c   1.000
_cell.angle_alpha   90.00
_cell.angle_beta   90.00
_cell.angle_gamma   90.00
#
_symmetry.space_group_name_H-M   'P 1'
#
loop_
_entity.id
_entity.type
_entity.pdbx_description
1 polymer ?
#
loop_
_entity_poly.entity_id
_entity_poly.type
_entity_poly.pdbx_seq_one_letter_code
_entity_poly.pdbx_strand_id
1 'polypeptide(L)'
;LNKVWGMAGLAAMLLSGTALASEVERVPHGVIVTPDQGAAKRVRVLAYGDAAFRVTAVPASDLNLPRSLMVTADAAGDPVIAETRGLVTLKLAKATAEIRLSDGRVQFRDAAGKLVLDEARRRFTATSADGKPFLATEQQFNRGTDEGLYGLGQHQNRQMNYNGEDVELAQHNMDIAIPFLVSTRNYGLLWDNNSITRFGNPAPYAHVGQGLKVSSGGKPGWKAEYFLGEKLAVTRQEPFIDYQFIKDQANWPEAAKAQTVASPQSGQNTAGVVVGKQSVVWSGSVTPDKTGTHKFRLYSSSYVKVFADGTEVLSRWRQNWNPWFHNFELPMTAGKQVELRIEWEPNAGYLALYHSDPLAQPDRHSVWLSSDVGRAIDYYYVGGRNMDEVIAGYRGLTGKAEMMPNWAYGFWQSRQRYETQEQLLSVVREYRKRDIPIDNIVQDWFYWPEDQWGCHCFDAKRFPDPVGMVNEAHALNTRVMISVWPKFYPNTANAKELMAKGHLYLGNLKAREKDWVGKGYENTDYDPYAPEARAIYFRQMKEALVDKGFDAWWMDATEPDIHSNLSIEQRIDRMGPTAQGPAALFFNSFPLVHAEGVADGLRTALPDKRPFILTRSGFGGVQRTSSALWSGDITARWDDLRDQISAGVNLSMSGVPNWTHDIGGFALEDRYTNQEPAHVAEWRELNLRWFQFGAFSPLFRSHGETPKREIFEIAAGDKAMYESMVAYDKLRYRLMPYIYTIAADTWHKDGTMMRGLVMDFPRDRKTWNIDDAYLFGPAFLVAPVTGFGARTRDVYLPDGAGWYDFATGVLYKGGQTVKAAAPREAMPLFVRAGSIVPTGAAISHVGEQPDGPIVLHVFTGASGSFSLYEDDGVSPKYQQGKFARVPVKWDEGSGALTIGAREGGYDGMAKKRAVSVRFYTPGRAVVPDFAESAQSFVYDGSAITVRRP
;
A
#
# COMPACT_ATOMS: atom_id res chain seq x y z
N LEU A 1 81.60 -15.30 -38.64
CA LEU A 1 82.42 -16.40 -38.03
C LEU A 1 81.80 -16.79 -36.68
N ASN A 2 81.43 -18.09 -36.60
CA ASN A 2 81.30 -18.99 -35.44
C ASN A 2 80.38 -18.58 -34.28
N LYS A 3 79.28 -19.24 -34.19
CA LYS A 3 78.79 -20.32 -33.28
C LYS A 3 79.35 -20.26 -31.86
N VAL A 4 78.41 -20.19 -30.88
CA VAL A 4 78.24 -21.15 -29.76
C VAL A 4 76.88 -21.08 -29.20
N TRP A 5 76.27 -22.23 -28.96
CA TRP A 5 74.95 -22.48 -28.32
C TRP A 5 75.10 -22.38 -26.83
N GLY A 6 74.05 -21.76 -26.16
CA GLY A 6 73.86 -21.83 -24.72
C GLY A 6 72.40 -22.01 -24.43
N MET A 7 72.01 -23.20 -24.02
CA MET A 7 70.64 -23.47 -23.42
C MET A 7 70.48 -22.74 -22.14
N ALA A 8 69.41 -21.91 -22.05
CA ALA A 8 68.90 -21.41 -20.77
C ALA A 8 67.46 -21.96 -20.55
N GLY A 9 67.40 -22.85 -19.60
CA GLY A 9 66.09 -23.45 -19.19
C GLY A 9 65.08 -22.45 -18.68
N LEU A 10 63.92 -22.53 -19.26
CA LEU A 10 62.72 -21.82 -18.71
C LEU A 10 62.22 -22.53 -17.43
N ALA A 11 62.57 -22.00 -16.29
CA ALA A 11 61.92 -22.37 -15.05
C ALA A 11 60.49 -21.73 -15.05
N ALA A 12 59.49 -22.52 -15.36
CA ALA A 12 58.09 -22.15 -15.12
C ALA A 12 57.90 -22.09 -13.61
N MET A 13 57.89 -20.88 -13.03
CA MET A 13 57.30 -20.66 -11.71
C MET A 13 55.79 -20.88 -11.79
N LEU A 14 55.36 -22.07 -11.40
CA LEU A 14 54.00 -22.33 -10.96
C LEU A 14 53.77 -21.46 -9.71
N LEU A 15 53.16 -20.28 -9.90
CA LEU A 15 52.48 -19.59 -8.86
C LEU A 15 51.30 -20.47 -8.44
N SER A 16 51.55 -21.40 -7.51
CA SER A 16 50.49 -22.01 -6.71
C SER A 16 49.84 -20.90 -5.90
N GLY A 17 48.81 -20.27 -6.47
CA GLY A 17 47.86 -19.52 -5.66
C GLY A 17 47.30 -20.50 -4.63
N THR A 18 47.71 -20.40 -3.39
CA THR A 18 47.02 -21.03 -2.27
C THR A 18 45.61 -20.49 -2.30
N ALA A 19 44.68 -21.29 -2.81
CA ALA A 19 43.25 -21.06 -2.54
C ALA A 19 43.14 -20.97 -1.02
N LEU A 20 42.80 -19.79 -0.49
CA LEU A 20 42.44 -19.64 0.90
C LEU A 20 41.30 -20.61 1.11
N ALA A 21 41.47 -21.59 2.00
CA ALA A 21 40.40 -22.50 2.38
C ALA A 21 39.27 -21.68 2.98
N SER A 22 38.02 -22.01 2.67
CA SER A 22 36.84 -21.39 3.28
C SER A 22 36.97 -21.44 4.80
N GLU A 23 36.70 -20.32 5.46
CA GLU A 23 36.75 -20.20 6.90
C GLU A 23 35.33 -20.04 7.46
N VAL A 24 35.02 -20.76 8.52
CA VAL A 24 33.75 -20.68 9.27
C VAL A 24 34.05 -20.19 10.67
N GLU A 25 33.55 -19.01 11.00
CA GLU A 25 33.60 -18.42 12.33
C GLU A 25 32.24 -18.55 12.99
N ARG A 26 32.18 -19.22 14.16
CA ARG A 26 30.96 -19.26 14.97
C ARG A 26 30.83 -17.98 15.76
N VAL A 27 29.67 -17.34 15.68
CA VAL A 27 29.32 -16.12 16.40
C VAL A 27 28.03 -16.33 17.18
N PRO A 28 27.68 -15.46 18.14
CA PRO A 28 26.40 -15.54 18.80
C PRO A 28 25.23 -15.61 17.79
N HIS A 29 24.36 -16.60 17.98
CA HIS A 29 23.19 -16.87 17.13
C HIS A 29 23.48 -17.26 15.67
N GLY A 30 24.72 -17.59 15.30
CA GLY A 30 25.00 -17.99 13.92
C GLY A 30 26.45 -18.17 13.52
N VAL A 31 26.74 -17.87 12.28
CA VAL A 31 28.07 -18.03 11.68
C VAL A 31 28.43 -16.86 10.75
N ILE A 32 29.74 -16.69 10.57
CA ILE A 32 30.32 -15.90 9.47
C ILE A 32 31.15 -16.87 8.62
N VAL A 33 30.90 -16.85 7.31
CA VAL A 33 31.62 -17.63 6.33
C VAL A 33 32.47 -16.70 5.45
N THR A 34 33.76 -17.05 5.30
CA THR A 34 34.66 -16.48 4.29
C THR A 34 34.68 -17.48 3.13
N PRO A 35 33.96 -17.24 2.01
CA PRO A 35 33.89 -18.20 0.92
C PRO A 35 35.20 -18.29 0.11
N ASP A 36 35.43 -19.44 -0.50
CA ASP A 36 36.62 -19.66 -1.38
C ASP A 36 36.63 -18.69 -2.59
N GLN A 37 35.45 -18.36 -3.12
CA GLN A 37 35.26 -17.53 -4.30
C GLN A 37 33.93 -16.79 -4.28
N GLY A 38 33.65 -15.98 -5.29
CA GLY A 38 32.41 -15.28 -5.48
C GLY A 38 32.51 -13.79 -5.21
N ALA A 39 31.35 -13.09 -5.33
CA ALA A 39 31.30 -11.64 -5.21
C ALA A 39 31.39 -11.17 -3.74
N ALA A 40 30.93 -11.96 -2.78
CA ALA A 40 31.03 -11.66 -1.36
C ALA A 40 32.33 -12.19 -0.77
N LYS A 41 33.03 -11.37 0.00
CA LYS A 41 34.21 -11.77 0.78
C LYS A 41 33.83 -12.33 2.14
N ARG A 42 32.72 -11.87 2.72
CA ARG A 42 32.17 -12.39 3.98
C ARG A 42 30.65 -12.47 3.89
N VAL A 43 30.10 -13.55 4.45
CA VAL A 43 28.68 -13.82 4.56
C VAL A 43 28.35 -14.17 6.00
N ARG A 44 27.54 -13.35 6.66
CA ARG A 44 27.05 -13.61 8.01
C ARG A 44 25.62 -14.08 7.96
N VAL A 45 25.31 -15.17 8.66
CA VAL A 45 23.95 -15.70 8.81
C VAL A 45 23.63 -15.81 10.30
N LEU A 46 22.64 -15.08 10.75
CA LEU A 46 22.19 -15.03 12.15
C LEU A 46 20.74 -15.48 12.26
N ALA A 47 20.43 -16.22 13.34
CA ALA A 47 19.07 -16.60 13.70
C ALA A 47 18.31 -15.43 14.35
N TYR A 48 17.01 -15.37 14.08
CA TYR A 48 16.04 -14.46 14.70
C TYR A 48 14.82 -15.30 15.15
N GLY A 49 14.85 -15.75 16.40
CA GLY A 49 13.81 -16.64 16.94
C GLY A 49 13.92 -18.08 16.42
N ASP A 50 12.78 -18.69 16.11
CA ASP A 50 12.67 -20.12 15.75
C ASP A 50 12.44 -20.36 14.24
N ALA A 51 12.26 -19.28 13.46
CA ALA A 51 11.82 -19.35 12.06
C ALA A 51 12.55 -18.41 11.10
N ALA A 52 13.35 -17.45 11.58
CA ALA A 52 13.93 -16.44 10.73
C ALA A 52 15.45 -16.42 10.76
N PHE A 53 16.06 -16.01 9.65
CA PHE A 53 17.49 -15.80 9.47
C PHE A 53 17.77 -14.46 8.82
N ARG A 54 18.75 -13.71 9.31
CA ARG A 54 19.33 -12.57 8.61
C ARG A 54 20.57 -13.02 7.84
N VAL A 55 20.65 -12.66 6.57
CA VAL A 55 21.83 -12.85 5.72
C VAL A 55 22.40 -11.49 5.38
N THR A 56 23.69 -11.30 5.74
CA THR A 56 24.46 -10.11 5.42
C THR A 56 25.67 -10.51 4.60
N ALA A 57 25.79 -10.03 3.36
CA ALA A 57 26.92 -10.32 2.47
C ALA A 57 27.61 -9.02 2.03
N VAL A 58 28.95 -9.00 2.12
CA VAL A 58 29.76 -7.83 1.76
C VAL A 58 30.93 -8.23 0.83
N PRO A 59 31.35 -7.35 -0.10
CA PRO A 59 32.54 -7.58 -0.93
C PRO A 59 33.86 -7.21 -0.22
N ALA A 60 33.78 -6.82 1.04
CA ALA A 60 34.90 -6.40 1.90
C ALA A 60 34.99 -7.28 3.16
N SER A 61 35.97 -7.04 4.01
CA SER A 61 36.15 -7.77 5.27
C SER A 61 35.25 -7.27 6.41
N ASP A 62 34.79 -6.01 6.33
CA ASP A 62 34.00 -5.37 7.40
C ASP A 62 32.50 -5.66 7.25
N LEU A 63 31.90 -6.24 8.29
CA LEU A 63 30.48 -6.54 8.44
C LEU A 63 29.76 -5.58 9.40
N ASN A 64 30.40 -4.48 9.81
CA ASN A 64 29.78 -3.49 10.68
C ASN A 64 28.81 -2.62 9.87
N LEU A 65 27.55 -2.92 10.00
CA LEU A 65 26.45 -2.15 9.39
C LEU A 65 25.73 -1.33 10.46
N PRO A 66 25.19 -0.16 10.11
CA PRO A 66 24.25 0.54 10.98
C PRO A 66 23.07 -0.37 11.36
N ARG A 67 22.43 -0.06 12.49
CA ARG A 67 21.17 -0.74 12.85
C ARG A 67 20.11 -0.49 11.77
N SER A 68 19.33 -1.50 11.47
CA SER A 68 18.18 -1.38 10.57
C SER A 68 17.18 -0.34 11.08
N LEU A 69 16.59 0.43 10.19
CA LEU A 69 15.44 1.29 10.52
C LEU A 69 14.13 0.49 10.55
N MET A 70 14.05 -0.60 9.78
CA MET A 70 12.86 -1.45 9.72
C MET A 70 12.78 -2.44 10.87
N VAL A 71 13.88 -3.11 11.18
CA VAL A 71 13.94 -4.23 12.14
C VAL A 71 14.30 -3.73 13.53
N THR A 72 13.43 -3.98 14.49
CA THR A 72 13.60 -3.61 15.89
C THR A 72 14.07 -4.78 16.77
N ALA A 73 13.84 -6.02 16.31
CA ALA A 73 14.28 -7.22 17.00
C ALA A 73 15.81 -7.36 16.98
N ASP A 74 16.36 -7.94 18.03
CA ASP A 74 17.76 -8.36 18.07
C ASP A 74 17.90 -9.81 17.64
N ALA A 75 19.10 -10.21 17.19
CA ALA A 75 19.38 -11.62 16.89
C ALA A 75 19.13 -12.47 18.13
N ALA A 76 18.43 -13.57 17.96
CA ALA A 76 18.02 -14.46 19.03
C ALA A 76 17.82 -15.90 18.50
N GLY A 77 17.86 -16.88 19.41
CA GLY A 77 17.76 -18.29 19.05
C GLY A 77 19.12 -18.96 18.97
N ASP A 78 19.12 -20.27 19.20
CA ASP A 78 20.32 -21.09 19.22
C ASP A 78 20.20 -22.16 18.14
N PRO A 79 20.60 -21.87 16.89
CA PRO A 79 20.53 -22.82 15.80
C PRO A 79 21.48 -23.99 16.07
N VAL A 80 21.05 -25.22 15.75
CA VAL A 80 21.95 -26.35 15.69
C VAL A 80 22.84 -26.16 14.46
N ILE A 81 24.13 -25.96 14.69
CA ILE A 81 25.13 -25.72 13.65
C ILE A 81 25.88 -27.02 13.36
N ALA A 82 25.83 -27.46 12.11
CA ALA A 82 26.56 -28.61 11.61
C ALA A 82 27.44 -28.21 10.40
N GLU A 83 28.65 -28.72 10.38
CA GLU A 83 29.60 -28.52 9.27
C GLU A 83 29.88 -29.82 8.58
N THR A 84 29.76 -29.82 7.29
CA THR A 84 30.12 -30.93 6.41
C THR A 84 31.08 -30.43 5.34
N ARG A 85 31.71 -31.31 4.55
CA ARG A 85 32.56 -30.90 3.48
C ARG A 85 31.82 -29.99 2.48
N GLY A 86 32.16 -28.70 2.48
CA GLY A 86 31.62 -27.70 1.59
C GLY A 86 30.29 -27.03 1.99
N LEU A 87 29.73 -27.35 3.15
CA LEU A 87 28.45 -26.84 3.59
C LEU A 87 28.38 -26.58 5.09
N VAL A 88 27.82 -25.44 5.51
CA VAL A 88 27.41 -25.15 6.88
C VAL A 88 25.91 -25.09 6.96
N THR A 89 25.32 -25.81 7.92
CA THR A 89 23.88 -25.84 8.15
C THR A 89 23.56 -25.21 9.51
N LEU A 90 22.61 -24.27 9.52
CA LEU A 90 22.00 -23.70 10.72
C LEU A 90 20.54 -24.14 10.78
N LYS A 91 20.18 -24.97 11.75
CA LYS A 91 18.83 -25.52 11.89
C LYS A 91 18.12 -24.90 13.09
N LEU A 92 16.98 -24.29 12.83
CA LEU A 92 15.98 -23.82 13.80
C LEU A 92 14.78 -24.78 13.84
N ALA A 93 13.83 -24.52 14.72
CA ALA A 93 12.62 -25.36 14.85
C ALA A 93 11.76 -25.35 13.58
N LYS A 94 11.65 -24.19 12.90
CA LYS A 94 10.76 -24.02 11.75
C LYS A 94 11.47 -23.77 10.42
N ALA A 95 12.78 -23.57 10.42
CA ALA A 95 13.56 -23.27 9.21
C ALA A 95 15.01 -23.78 9.32
N THR A 96 15.62 -24.02 8.17
CA THR A 96 17.04 -24.36 8.07
C THR A 96 17.70 -23.49 7.02
N ALA A 97 18.84 -22.88 7.36
CA ALA A 97 19.72 -22.21 6.40
C ALA A 97 20.93 -23.09 6.11
N GLU A 98 21.25 -23.29 4.83
CA GLU A 98 22.42 -24.03 4.35
C GLU A 98 23.33 -23.09 3.58
N ILE A 99 24.57 -22.92 4.03
CA ILE A 99 25.54 -22.00 3.44
C ILE A 99 26.61 -22.79 2.73
N ARG A 100 26.75 -22.61 1.44
CA ARG A 100 27.79 -23.26 0.63
C ARG A 100 29.13 -22.56 0.83
N LEU A 101 30.16 -23.31 1.22
CA LEU A 101 31.47 -22.73 1.53
C LEU A 101 32.20 -22.20 0.31
N SER A 102 31.99 -22.80 -0.87
CA SER A 102 32.68 -22.38 -2.10
C SER A 102 32.38 -20.94 -2.53
N ASP A 103 31.13 -20.44 -2.34
CA ASP A 103 30.72 -19.11 -2.83
C ASP A 103 29.80 -18.35 -1.87
N GLY A 104 29.53 -18.89 -0.67
CA GLY A 104 28.77 -18.27 0.36
C GLY A 104 27.26 -18.16 0.06
N ARG A 105 26.74 -18.83 -0.98
CA ARG A 105 25.30 -18.84 -1.28
C ARG A 105 24.53 -19.58 -0.21
N VAL A 106 23.34 -19.07 0.08
CA VAL A 106 22.44 -19.59 1.12
C VAL A 106 21.21 -20.22 0.48
N GLN A 107 20.84 -21.40 0.97
CA GLN A 107 19.57 -22.06 0.66
C GLN A 107 18.73 -22.16 1.93
N PHE A 108 17.42 -22.08 1.78
CA PHE A 108 16.49 -22.18 2.90
C PHE A 108 15.55 -23.37 2.71
N ARG A 109 15.37 -24.11 3.81
CA ARG A 109 14.41 -25.21 3.88
C ARG A 109 13.36 -24.95 4.96
N ASP A 110 12.15 -25.43 4.70
CA ASP A 110 11.09 -25.45 5.70
C ASP A 110 11.36 -26.48 6.82
N ALA A 111 10.44 -26.56 7.80
CA ALA A 111 10.51 -27.49 8.92
C ALA A 111 10.55 -28.98 8.49
N ALA A 112 10.00 -29.31 7.32
CA ALA A 112 10.02 -30.65 6.74
C ALA A 112 11.29 -30.96 5.93
N GLY A 113 12.22 -30.00 5.80
CA GLY A 113 13.43 -30.13 5.04
C GLY A 113 13.28 -29.87 3.53
N LYS A 114 12.11 -29.43 3.07
CA LYS A 114 11.88 -29.08 1.66
C LYS A 114 12.56 -27.75 1.33
N LEU A 115 13.30 -27.68 0.22
CA LEU A 115 13.89 -26.46 -0.30
C LEU A 115 12.78 -25.49 -0.72
N VAL A 116 12.77 -24.29 -0.14
CA VAL A 116 11.75 -23.26 -0.40
C VAL A 116 12.31 -22.01 -1.06
N LEU A 117 13.59 -21.65 -0.79
CA LEU A 117 14.26 -20.52 -1.41
C LEU A 117 15.75 -20.84 -1.62
N ASP A 118 16.30 -20.42 -2.74
CA ASP A 118 17.70 -20.69 -3.12
C ASP A 118 18.32 -19.44 -3.75
N GLU A 119 19.42 -18.96 -3.20
CA GLU A 119 20.20 -17.88 -3.83
C GLU A 119 20.87 -18.36 -5.11
N ALA A 120 20.81 -17.53 -6.17
CA ALA A 120 21.45 -17.81 -7.45
C ALA A 120 22.74 -17.00 -7.66
N ARG A 121 22.66 -15.67 -7.58
CA ARG A 121 23.78 -14.77 -7.87
C ARG A 121 23.73 -13.52 -7.01
N ARG A 122 24.91 -13.04 -6.62
CA ARG A 122 25.11 -11.73 -5.99
C ARG A 122 25.92 -10.83 -6.90
N ARG A 123 25.60 -9.52 -6.89
CA ARG A 123 26.40 -8.49 -7.55
C ARG A 123 26.55 -7.28 -6.64
N PHE A 124 27.76 -6.73 -6.64
CA PHE A 124 28.08 -5.45 -6.02
C PHE A 124 28.73 -4.59 -7.10
N THR A 125 28.16 -3.43 -7.35
CA THR A 125 28.67 -2.45 -8.31
C THR A 125 29.03 -1.18 -7.57
N ALA A 126 30.24 -0.68 -7.74
CA ALA A 126 30.63 0.58 -7.11
C ALA A 126 29.75 1.72 -7.60
N THR A 127 29.24 2.50 -6.67
CA THR A 127 28.45 3.72 -6.92
C THR A 127 28.86 4.81 -5.91
N SER A 128 28.28 5.98 -6.03
CA SER A 128 28.51 7.07 -5.08
C SER A 128 27.22 7.83 -4.79
N ALA A 129 27.14 8.39 -3.58
CA ALA A 129 26.11 9.32 -3.18
C ALA A 129 26.75 10.45 -2.36
N ASP A 130 26.44 11.69 -2.70
CA ASP A 130 27.06 12.89 -2.12
C ASP A 130 28.60 12.83 -2.12
N GLY A 131 29.20 12.30 -3.20
CA GLY A 131 30.65 12.16 -3.36
C GLY A 131 31.30 11.08 -2.49
N LYS A 132 30.52 10.31 -1.71
CA LYS A 132 31.02 9.18 -0.90
C LYS A 132 30.82 7.86 -1.61
N PRO A 133 31.73 6.88 -1.43
CA PRO A 133 31.63 5.58 -2.06
C PRO A 133 30.55 4.71 -1.40
N PHE A 134 29.74 4.05 -2.21
CA PHE A 134 28.75 3.06 -1.85
C PHE A 134 28.71 1.91 -2.87
N LEU A 135 27.74 1.02 -2.73
CA LEU A 135 27.51 -0.10 -3.60
C LEU A 135 26.06 -0.07 -4.13
N ALA A 136 25.88 -0.22 -5.42
CA ALA A 136 24.62 -0.76 -5.92
C ALA A 136 24.66 -2.27 -5.66
N THR A 137 23.59 -2.81 -5.08
CA THR A 137 23.52 -4.19 -4.61
C THR A 137 22.43 -4.96 -5.32
N GLU A 138 22.72 -6.21 -5.68
CA GLU A 138 21.78 -7.07 -6.38
C GLU A 138 21.89 -8.50 -5.86
N GLN A 139 20.76 -9.07 -5.47
CA GLN A 139 20.60 -10.47 -5.11
C GLN A 139 19.58 -11.13 -6.01
N GLN A 140 20.00 -12.18 -6.68
CA GLN A 140 19.15 -13.05 -7.47
C GLN A 140 18.80 -14.31 -6.70
N PHE A 141 17.54 -14.71 -6.76
CA PHE A 141 17.03 -15.96 -6.20
C PHE A 141 16.43 -16.81 -7.31
N ASN A 142 16.61 -18.13 -7.24
CA ASN A 142 15.88 -19.07 -8.06
C ASN A 142 14.41 -19.11 -7.59
N ARG A 143 13.46 -18.90 -8.50
CA ARG A 143 12.04 -19.02 -8.23
C ARG A 143 11.46 -20.31 -8.81
N GLY A 144 10.39 -20.79 -8.19
CA GLY A 144 9.56 -21.82 -8.79
C GLY A 144 8.57 -21.21 -9.80
N THR A 145 8.35 -21.88 -10.93
CA THR A 145 7.23 -21.56 -11.84
C THR A 145 5.88 -21.82 -11.16
N ASP A 146 5.89 -22.64 -10.12
CA ASP A 146 4.77 -23.05 -9.30
C ASP A 146 4.78 -22.36 -7.95
N GLU A 147 4.70 -21.03 -7.99
CA GLU A 147 4.82 -20.17 -6.81
C GLU A 147 4.07 -18.85 -7.05
N GLY A 148 3.29 -18.42 -6.08
CA GLY A 148 2.74 -17.07 -6.00
C GLY A 148 3.57 -16.22 -5.06
N LEU A 149 3.81 -14.96 -5.41
CA LEU A 149 4.53 -13.95 -4.64
C LEU A 149 3.66 -12.72 -4.43
N TYR A 150 3.54 -12.26 -3.20
CA TYR A 150 2.62 -11.20 -2.79
C TYR A 150 3.31 -10.23 -1.84
N GLY A 151 2.69 -9.08 -1.60
CA GLY A 151 3.22 -8.07 -0.70
C GLY A 151 3.87 -6.92 -1.46
N LEU A 152 5.10 -6.52 -1.09
CA LEU A 152 5.87 -5.41 -1.65
C LEU A 152 5.27 -4.02 -1.41
N GLY A 153 4.20 -3.91 -0.61
CA GLY A 153 3.49 -2.68 -0.32
C GLY A 153 2.23 -2.50 -1.15
N GLN A 154 1.94 -1.26 -1.55
CA GLN A 154 0.79 -0.87 -2.34
C GLN A 154 1.23 -0.35 -3.69
N HIS A 155 0.70 -0.90 -4.78
CA HIS A 155 0.99 -0.47 -6.15
C HIS A 155 -0.31 -0.40 -6.97
N GLN A 156 -0.46 0.67 -7.76
CA GLN A 156 -1.67 0.97 -8.54
C GLN A 156 -1.59 0.36 -9.96
N ASN A 157 -1.44 -0.97 -10.03
CA ASN A 157 -1.16 -1.66 -11.29
C ASN A 157 -2.01 -2.91 -11.51
N ARG A 158 -3.07 -3.11 -10.72
CA ARG A 158 -3.97 -4.28 -10.81
C ARG A 158 -3.24 -5.62 -10.62
N GLN A 159 -2.08 -5.61 -9.96
CA GLN A 159 -1.23 -6.77 -9.82
C GLN A 159 -1.50 -7.48 -8.50
N MET A 160 -2.02 -8.71 -8.54
CA MET A 160 -2.19 -9.52 -7.34
C MET A 160 -0.95 -10.36 -7.05
N ASN A 161 -0.42 -11.06 -8.04
CA ASN A 161 0.70 -11.98 -7.92
C ASN A 161 1.93 -11.43 -8.66
N TYR A 162 2.99 -11.16 -7.92
CA TYR A 162 4.23 -10.56 -8.45
C TYR A 162 5.22 -11.58 -9.05
N ASN A 163 4.87 -12.85 -9.15
CA ASN A 163 5.75 -13.85 -9.75
C ASN A 163 5.92 -13.62 -11.26
N GLY A 164 7.07 -13.08 -11.65
CA GLY A 164 7.38 -12.72 -13.04
C GLY A 164 7.18 -11.25 -13.37
N GLU A 165 6.77 -10.45 -12.39
CA GLU A 165 6.54 -9.02 -12.56
C GLU A 165 7.75 -8.17 -12.14
N ASP A 166 7.77 -6.93 -12.60
CA ASP A 166 8.78 -5.95 -12.27
C ASP A 166 8.14 -4.79 -11.50
N VAL A 167 8.65 -4.51 -10.29
CA VAL A 167 8.13 -3.46 -9.41
C VAL A 167 9.28 -2.58 -8.94
N GLU A 168 9.12 -1.28 -9.08
CA GLU A 168 10.00 -0.29 -8.44
C GLU A 168 9.47 0.02 -7.04
N LEU A 169 10.28 -0.26 -6.04
CA LEU A 169 10.00 0.04 -4.65
C LEU A 169 10.56 1.43 -4.34
N ALA A 170 9.75 2.43 -4.62
CA ALA A 170 9.99 3.84 -4.33
C ALA A 170 8.72 4.46 -3.73
N GLN A 171 8.90 5.39 -2.81
CA GLN A 171 7.75 6.12 -2.26
C GLN A 171 7.25 7.14 -3.28
N HIS A 172 5.98 7.05 -3.63
CA HIS A 172 5.28 7.98 -4.50
C HIS A 172 3.89 8.30 -3.94
N ASN A 173 3.34 9.45 -4.34
CA ASN A 173 1.91 9.68 -4.20
C ASN A 173 1.13 8.57 -4.94
N MET A 174 0.48 7.66 -4.22
CA MET A 174 -0.26 6.45 -4.60
C MET A 174 0.49 5.12 -4.44
N ASP A 175 1.82 5.07 -4.49
CA ASP A 175 2.57 3.84 -4.23
C ASP A 175 3.27 3.89 -2.88
N ILE A 176 3.21 2.79 -2.16
CA ILE A 176 3.85 2.61 -0.86
C ILE A 176 4.78 1.42 -0.97
N ALA A 177 6.08 1.70 -0.92
CA ALA A 177 7.11 0.67 -1.01
C ALA A 177 7.34 0.03 0.36
N ILE A 178 7.08 -1.27 0.48
CA ILE A 178 7.46 -2.09 1.63
C ILE A 178 8.27 -3.27 1.11
N PRO A 179 9.57 -3.37 1.38
CA PRO A 179 10.43 -4.36 0.75
C PRO A 179 10.29 -5.74 1.42
N PHE A 180 9.04 -6.19 1.61
CA PHE A 180 8.68 -7.49 2.18
C PHE A 180 7.72 -8.22 1.26
N LEU A 181 8.08 -9.45 0.89
CA LEU A 181 7.24 -10.35 0.10
C LEU A 181 6.89 -11.62 0.89
N VAL A 182 5.75 -12.23 0.52
CA VAL A 182 5.24 -13.50 1.04
C VAL A 182 4.99 -14.47 -0.10
N SER A 183 5.43 -15.72 0.06
CA SER A 183 5.32 -16.79 -0.93
C SER A 183 4.27 -17.83 -0.56
N THR A 184 3.61 -18.42 -1.58
CA THR A 184 2.77 -19.64 -1.41
C THR A 184 3.57 -20.84 -0.92
N ARG A 185 4.90 -20.78 -0.87
CA ARG A 185 5.77 -21.78 -0.26
C ARG A 185 5.98 -21.55 1.23
N ASN A 186 5.22 -20.63 1.83
CA ASN A 186 5.21 -20.29 3.25
C ASN A 186 6.57 -19.77 3.75
N TYR A 187 7.18 -18.90 2.96
CA TYR A 187 8.29 -18.06 3.40
C TYR A 187 8.02 -16.59 3.08
N GLY A 188 8.70 -15.72 3.80
CA GLY A 188 8.80 -14.29 3.53
C GLY A 188 10.25 -13.86 3.33
N LEU A 189 10.43 -12.77 2.61
CA LEU A 189 11.72 -12.14 2.38
C LEU A 189 11.59 -10.65 2.65
N LEU A 190 12.30 -10.14 3.66
CA LEU A 190 12.43 -8.72 3.95
C LEU A 190 13.80 -8.25 3.46
N TRP A 191 13.83 -7.33 2.52
CA TRP A 191 15.04 -6.72 1.98
C TRP A 191 15.40 -5.47 2.79
N ASP A 192 16.49 -5.51 3.55
CA ASP A 192 16.89 -4.44 4.46
C ASP A 192 17.78 -3.40 3.78
N ASN A 193 17.14 -2.56 2.97
CA ASN A 193 17.77 -1.44 2.29
C ASN A 193 16.76 -0.28 2.16
N ASN A 194 17.17 0.94 2.51
CA ASN A 194 16.29 2.13 2.52
C ASN A 194 16.36 2.96 1.23
N SER A 195 17.20 2.56 0.27
CA SER A 195 17.33 3.18 -1.05
C SER A 195 16.22 2.69 -1.99
N ILE A 196 16.12 3.34 -3.15
CA ILE A 196 15.29 2.83 -4.24
C ILE A 196 15.70 1.40 -4.55
N THR A 197 14.71 0.52 -4.57
CA THR A 197 14.89 -0.91 -4.79
C THR A 197 14.00 -1.37 -5.93
N ARG A 198 14.48 -2.30 -6.75
CA ARG A 198 13.68 -2.94 -7.80
C ARG A 198 13.53 -4.41 -7.49
N PHE A 199 12.29 -4.88 -7.59
CA PHE A 199 11.93 -6.28 -7.59
C PHE A 199 11.69 -6.73 -9.03
N GLY A 200 12.20 -7.91 -9.40
CA GLY A 200 12.06 -8.45 -10.75
C GLY A 200 13.27 -8.17 -11.62
N ASN A 201 13.09 -7.77 -12.88
CA ASN A 201 14.19 -7.52 -13.81
C ASN A 201 14.98 -6.26 -13.38
N PRO A 202 16.28 -6.35 -13.09
CA PRO A 202 17.06 -5.20 -12.67
C PRO A 202 17.42 -4.26 -13.83
N ALA A 203 17.24 -4.70 -15.07
CA ALA A 203 17.53 -3.87 -16.24
C ALA A 203 16.55 -2.69 -16.33
N PRO A 204 17.04 -1.47 -16.55
CA PRO A 204 16.15 -0.32 -16.72
C PRO A 204 15.29 -0.46 -17.98
N TYR A 205 14.09 0.08 -17.93
CA TYR A 205 13.29 0.27 -19.13
C TYR A 205 13.96 1.35 -20.01
N ALA A 206 14.01 1.11 -21.31
CA ALA A 206 14.54 2.05 -22.30
C ALA A 206 13.41 2.71 -23.10
N HIS A 207 13.59 3.94 -23.58
CA HIS A 207 12.63 4.54 -24.51
C HIS A 207 12.39 3.63 -25.72
N VAL A 208 11.12 3.50 -26.12
CA VAL A 208 10.78 2.86 -27.40
C VAL A 208 11.38 3.68 -28.53
N GLY A 209 12.21 3.08 -29.36
CA GLY A 209 13.06 3.72 -30.35
C GLY A 209 14.55 3.62 -30.02
N GLN A 210 14.94 3.42 -28.76
CA GLN A 210 16.32 3.09 -28.35
C GLN A 210 16.54 1.59 -28.23
N GLY A 211 15.74 0.91 -27.38
CA GLY A 211 15.82 -0.54 -27.19
C GLY A 211 15.03 -1.34 -28.23
N LEU A 212 13.86 -0.88 -28.58
CA LEU A 212 12.97 -1.48 -29.56
C LEU A 212 12.91 -0.60 -30.82
N LYS A 213 13.25 -1.17 -31.98
CA LYS A 213 13.28 -0.43 -33.25
C LYS A 213 11.89 0.00 -33.65
N VAL A 214 11.76 1.27 -34.04
CA VAL A 214 10.54 1.88 -34.55
C VAL A 214 10.77 2.43 -35.93
N SER A 215 9.80 2.28 -36.82
CA SER A 215 9.79 2.88 -38.14
C SER A 215 8.39 3.32 -38.53
N SER A 216 8.30 4.40 -39.32
CA SER A 216 7.03 4.88 -39.87
C SER A 216 7.25 5.41 -41.30
N GLY A 217 6.47 4.90 -42.28
CA GLY A 217 6.63 5.26 -43.67
C GLY A 217 8.02 5.00 -44.24
N GLY A 218 8.69 3.93 -43.77
CA GLY A 218 10.05 3.54 -44.17
C GLY A 218 11.17 4.40 -43.57
N LYS A 219 10.86 5.31 -42.65
CA LYS A 219 11.83 6.14 -41.90
C LYS A 219 11.95 5.67 -40.45
N PRO A 220 13.13 5.75 -39.83
CA PRO A 220 13.27 5.47 -38.40
C PRO A 220 12.46 6.45 -37.53
N GLY A 221 11.88 5.94 -36.43
CA GLY A 221 11.11 6.71 -35.46
C GLY A 221 9.61 6.74 -35.74
N TRP A 222 8.94 7.54 -34.97
CA TRP A 222 7.49 7.70 -34.95
C TRP A 222 7.04 8.78 -35.93
N LYS A 223 5.94 8.56 -36.63
CA LYS A 223 5.18 9.66 -37.26
C LYS A 223 4.31 10.29 -36.17
N ALA A 224 4.54 11.55 -35.85
CA ALA A 224 3.77 12.35 -34.92
C ALA A 224 2.90 13.37 -35.66
N GLU A 225 1.59 13.27 -35.48
CA GLU A 225 0.59 14.16 -36.05
C GLU A 225 -0.03 15.02 -34.95
N TYR A 226 0.23 16.32 -34.96
CA TYR A 226 -0.22 17.26 -33.94
C TYR A 226 -1.45 18.02 -34.43
N PHE A 227 -2.46 18.11 -33.57
CA PHE A 227 -3.75 18.73 -33.89
C PHE A 227 -4.04 19.89 -32.94
N LEU A 228 -4.76 20.86 -33.45
CA LEU A 228 -5.41 21.93 -32.69
C LEU A 228 -6.92 21.84 -32.98
N GLY A 229 -7.72 21.40 -32.04
CA GLY A 229 -9.06 20.92 -32.32
C GLY A 229 -9.00 19.68 -33.23
N GLU A 230 -9.81 19.68 -34.27
CA GLU A 230 -9.81 18.64 -35.32
C GLU A 230 -8.81 18.90 -36.47
N LYS A 231 -8.15 20.05 -36.45
CA LYS A 231 -7.27 20.49 -37.55
C LYS A 231 -5.86 19.97 -37.32
N LEU A 232 -5.33 19.20 -38.28
CA LEU A 232 -3.91 18.83 -38.33
C LEU A 232 -3.07 20.12 -38.49
N ALA A 233 -2.22 20.41 -37.50
CA ALA A 233 -1.36 21.57 -37.47
C ALA A 233 0.02 21.26 -38.06
N VAL A 234 0.63 20.14 -37.72
CA VAL A 234 1.95 19.75 -38.18
C VAL A 234 2.17 18.25 -38.08
N THR A 235 2.97 17.70 -38.96
CA THR A 235 3.47 16.30 -38.88
C THR A 235 4.97 16.32 -38.72
N ARG A 236 5.51 15.55 -37.80
CA ARG A 236 6.95 15.39 -37.56
C ARG A 236 7.36 13.92 -37.55
N GLN A 237 8.66 13.68 -37.76
CA GLN A 237 9.28 12.40 -37.47
C GLN A 237 10.05 12.52 -36.16
N GLU A 238 9.74 11.68 -35.19
CA GLU A 238 10.32 11.74 -33.85
C GLU A 238 11.01 10.43 -33.48
N PRO A 239 12.23 10.48 -32.92
CA PRO A 239 12.98 9.28 -32.60
C PRO A 239 12.37 8.46 -31.46
N PHE A 240 11.75 9.12 -30.48
CA PHE A 240 11.07 8.51 -29.34
C PHE A 240 10.00 9.47 -28.79
N ILE A 241 9.11 8.94 -27.95
CA ILE A 241 8.08 9.72 -27.26
C ILE A 241 8.59 10.00 -25.86
N ASP A 242 8.78 11.29 -25.53
CA ASP A 242 9.31 11.73 -24.25
C ASP A 242 8.94 13.19 -23.94
N TYR A 243 7.89 13.39 -23.14
CA TYR A 243 7.47 14.66 -22.59
C TYR A 243 7.31 14.51 -21.07
N GLN A 244 8.40 14.29 -20.37
CA GLN A 244 8.34 13.83 -18.97
C GLN A 244 8.05 14.91 -17.95
N PHE A 245 8.36 16.18 -18.25
CA PHE A 245 8.28 17.25 -17.26
C PHE A 245 7.60 18.49 -17.85
N ILE A 246 6.87 19.24 -17.02
CA ILE A 246 6.24 20.51 -17.41
C ILE A 246 7.22 21.44 -18.17
N LYS A 247 8.51 21.41 -17.82
CA LYS A 247 9.56 22.19 -18.47
C LYS A 247 9.88 21.73 -19.90
N ASP A 248 9.52 20.51 -20.28
CA ASP A 248 9.80 19.94 -21.61
C ASP A 248 8.77 20.32 -22.68
N GLN A 249 7.78 21.13 -22.34
CA GLN A 249 6.85 21.70 -23.33
C GLN A 249 7.54 22.56 -24.42
N ALA A 250 8.81 22.88 -24.22
CA ALA A 250 9.64 23.48 -25.26
C ALA A 250 9.68 22.65 -26.57
N ASN A 251 9.50 21.33 -26.45
CA ASN A 251 9.48 20.43 -27.62
C ASN A 251 8.12 20.36 -28.33
N TRP A 252 7.07 20.96 -27.77
CA TRP A 252 5.77 21.01 -28.43
C TRP A 252 5.83 21.94 -29.62
N PRO A 253 5.33 21.55 -30.83
CA PRO A 253 5.42 22.36 -32.01
C PRO A 253 4.66 23.68 -31.87
N GLU A 254 5.28 24.81 -32.25
CA GLU A 254 4.66 26.14 -32.14
C GLU A 254 3.32 26.22 -32.86
N ALA A 255 3.22 25.58 -34.04
CA ALA A 255 1.99 25.59 -34.85
C ALA A 255 0.81 24.87 -34.18
N ALA A 256 1.08 24.00 -33.19
CA ALA A 256 0.08 23.25 -32.43
C ALA A 256 -0.09 23.77 -31.01
N LYS A 257 0.58 24.85 -30.61
CA LYS A 257 0.40 25.45 -29.29
C LYS A 257 -0.97 26.12 -29.21
N ALA A 258 -1.74 25.75 -28.22
CA ALA A 258 -2.97 26.46 -27.87
C ALA A 258 -2.64 27.74 -27.13
N GLN A 259 -3.49 28.75 -27.30
CA GLN A 259 -3.39 29.97 -26.53
C GLN A 259 -3.75 29.72 -25.08
N THR A 260 -2.91 30.16 -24.16
CA THR A 260 -3.17 30.11 -22.73
C THR A 260 -3.82 31.43 -22.32
N VAL A 261 -5.06 31.39 -21.86
CA VAL A 261 -5.77 32.55 -21.30
C VAL A 261 -5.74 32.44 -19.79
N ALA A 262 -5.43 33.54 -19.10
CA ALA A 262 -5.45 33.56 -17.64
C ALA A 262 -6.83 33.14 -17.12
N SER A 263 -6.87 32.18 -16.21
CA SER A 263 -8.13 31.73 -15.60
C SER A 263 -8.73 32.81 -14.72
N PRO A 264 -9.99 33.21 -14.91
CA PRO A 264 -10.63 34.22 -14.07
C PRO A 264 -10.99 33.77 -12.66
N GLN A 265 -10.82 32.48 -12.31
CA GLN A 265 -11.53 31.87 -11.18
C GLN A 265 -10.69 31.27 -10.06
N SER A 266 -9.41 31.38 -10.02
CA SER A 266 -8.68 30.90 -8.84
C SER A 266 -7.46 31.73 -8.53
N GLY A 267 -7.32 32.15 -7.27
CA GLY A 267 -6.07 32.59 -6.71
C GLY A 267 -5.02 31.46 -6.59
N GLN A 268 -5.22 30.36 -7.27
CA GLN A 268 -4.27 29.29 -7.48
C GLN A 268 -3.51 29.56 -8.76
N ASN A 269 -2.21 29.40 -8.71
CA ASN A 269 -1.32 29.51 -9.87
C ASN A 269 -1.51 28.29 -10.79
N THR A 270 -2.75 28.05 -11.21
CA THR A 270 -3.06 27.07 -12.24
C THR A 270 -2.56 27.61 -13.55
N ALA A 271 -1.78 26.84 -14.28
CA ALA A 271 -1.47 27.08 -15.67
C ALA A 271 -2.77 27.54 -16.36
N GLY A 272 -2.75 28.68 -17.03
CA GLY A 272 -3.96 29.31 -17.56
C GLY A 272 -4.80 28.34 -18.39
N VAL A 273 -6.10 28.61 -18.47
CA VAL A 273 -7.02 27.79 -19.26
C VAL A 273 -6.53 27.70 -20.69
N VAL A 274 -6.28 26.50 -21.16
CA VAL A 274 -5.88 26.25 -22.56
C VAL A 274 -7.11 26.42 -23.45
N VAL A 275 -7.09 27.41 -24.27
CA VAL A 275 -8.14 27.63 -25.28
C VAL A 275 -7.75 26.91 -26.56
N GLY A 276 -8.50 25.87 -26.87
CA GLY A 276 -8.27 24.99 -28.02
C GLY A 276 -7.74 23.63 -27.55
N LYS A 277 -8.45 22.56 -27.90
CA LYS A 277 -8.07 21.19 -27.56
C LYS A 277 -6.82 20.81 -28.37
N GLN A 278 -5.72 20.58 -27.69
CA GLN A 278 -4.49 20.04 -28.28
C GLN A 278 -4.55 18.50 -28.23
N SER A 279 -4.08 17.86 -29.29
CA SER A 279 -3.84 16.42 -29.27
C SER A 279 -2.70 16.03 -30.19
N VAL A 280 -2.14 14.86 -29.97
CA VAL A 280 -1.14 14.26 -30.83
C VAL A 280 -1.40 12.78 -30.99
N VAL A 281 -1.12 12.29 -32.18
CA VAL A 281 -1.19 10.86 -32.52
C VAL A 281 0.18 10.43 -33.03
N TRP A 282 0.81 9.52 -32.30
CA TRP A 282 2.02 8.85 -32.77
C TRP A 282 1.65 7.51 -33.39
N SER A 283 2.23 7.23 -34.56
CA SER A 283 2.06 5.96 -35.26
C SER A 283 3.41 5.41 -35.69
N GLY A 284 3.60 4.10 -35.55
CA GLY A 284 4.83 3.45 -35.95
C GLY A 284 4.78 1.92 -35.80
N SER A 285 5.54 1.26 -36.65
CA SER A 285 5.76 -0.18 -36.60
C SER A 285 6.94 -0.48 -35.70
N VAL A 286 6.75 -1.24 -34.63
CA VAL A 286 7.81 -1.71 -33.75
C VAL A 286 8.23 -3.12 -34.14
N THR A 287 9.55 -3.39 -34.14
CA THR A 287 10.11 -4.68 -34.53
C THR A 287 11.00 -5.19 -33.41
N PRO A 288 10.63 -6.28 -32.72
CA PRO A 288 11.42 -6.85 -31.64
C PRO A 288 12.58 -7.72 -32.19
N ASP A 289 13.69 -7.74 -31.49
CA ASP A 289 14.80 -8.65 -31.74
C ASP A 289 14.66 -10.00 -30.98
N LYS A 290 13.68 -10.10 -30.04
CA LYS A 290 13.41 -11.27 -29.20
C LYS A 290 11.97 -11.71 -29.29
N THR A 291 11.73 -13.01 -29.24
CA THR A 291 10.38 -13.57 -29.11
C THR A 291 10.02 -13.74 -27.63
N GLY A 292 8.82 -13.31 -27.26
CA GLY A 292 8.27 -13.44 -25.89
C GLY A 292 7.29 -12.33 -25.55
N THR A 293 6.94 -12.23 -24.26
CA THR A 293 6.15 -11.14 -23.72
C THR A 293 7.04 -9.93 -23.49
N HIS A 294 6.80 -8.89 -24.27
CA HIS A 294 7.47 -7.59 -24.13
C HIS A 294 6.66 -6.72 -23.19
N LYS A 295 7.33 -6.05 -22.26
CA LYS A 295 6.73 -5.18 -21.28
C LYS A 295 6.89 -3.72 -21.70
N PHE A 296 5.79 -2.98 -21.63
CA PHE A 296 5.75 -1.56 -21.92
C PHE A 296 5.34 -0.79 -20.67
N ARG A 297 5.93 0.37 -20.48
CA ARG A 297 5.63 1.29 -19.39
C ARG A 297 5.38 2.66 -19.96
N LEU A 298 4.17 3.16 -19.77
CA LEU A 298 3.74 4.49 -20.17
C LEU A 298 3.70 5.37 -18.92
N TYR A 299 4.52 6.41 -18.89
CA TYR A 299 4.44 7.47 -17.89
C TYR A 299 3.58 8.57 -18.45
N SER A 300 2.41 8.84 -17.86
CA SER A 300 1.48 9.80 -18.46
C SER A 300 0.60 10.51 -17.46
N SER A 301 0.12 11.66 -17.89
CA SER A 301 -1.04 12.37 -17.33
C SER A 301 -1.99 12.77 -18.47
N SER A 302 -3.19 13.26 -18.11
CA SER A 302 -4.28 13.55 -19.04
C SER A 302 -4.77 12.32 -19.79
N TYR A 303 -5.55 12.47 -20.86
CA TYR A 303 -6.12 11.36 -21.62
C TYR A 303 -5.09 10.72 -22.54
N VAL A 304 -4.91 9.42 -22.41
CA VAL A 304 -4.04 8.63 -23.29
C VAL A 304 -4.69 7.32 -23.67
N LYS A 305 -4.54 6.93 -24.93
CA LYS A 305 -4.91 5.62 -25.46
C LYS A 305 -3.75 5.02 -26.22
N VAL A 306 -3.57 3.71 -26.08
CA VAL A 306 -2.60 2.91 -26.83
C VAL A 306 -3.31 1.81 -27.57
N PHE A 307 -2.99 1.67 -28.84
CA PHE A 307 -3.50 0.61 -29.73
C PHE A 307 -2.33 -0.22 -30.26
N ALA A 308 -2.51 -1.54 -30.26
CA ALA A 308 -1.59 -2.48 -30.90
C ALA A 308 -2.36 -3.24 -31.98
N ASP A 309 -1.87 -3.21 -33.22
CA ASP A 309 -2.54 -3.80 -34.40
C ASP A 309 -4.04 -3.42 -34.46
N GLY A 310 -4.36 -2.17 -34.15
CA GLY A 310 -5.73 -1.62 -34.15
C GLY A 310 -6.58 -1.95 -32.92
N THR A 311 -6.10 -2.79 -32.01
CA THR A 311 -6.79 -3.14 -30.75
C THR A 311 -6.38 -2.18 -29.65
N GLU A 312 -7.34 -1.58 -28.94
CA GLU A 312 -7.06 -0.75 -27.75
C GLU A 312 -6.53 -1.64 -26.63
N VAL A 313 -5.29 -1.39 -26.19
CA VAL A 313 -4.61 -2.13 -25.11
C VAL A 313 -4.51 -1.32 -23.84
N LEU A 314 -4.65 0.00 -23.93
CA LEU A 314 -4.62 0.90 -22.76
C LEU A 314 -5.49 2.11 -23.01
N SER A 315 -6.28 2.51 -22.02
CA SER A 315 -6.99 3.80 -21.96
C SER A 315 -6.91 4.33 -20.53
N ARG A 316 -6.31 5.50 -20.34
CA ARG A 316 -6.10 6.10 -19.02
C ARG A 316 -6.35 7.60 -19.04
N TRP A 317 -6.67 8.12 -17.87
CA TRP A 317 -6.65 9.54 -17.54
C TRP A 317 -6.04 9.74 -16.17
N ARG A 318 -5.23 10.77 -16.02
CA ARG A 318 -4.67 11.21 -14.75
C ARG A 318 -4.64 12.74 -14.72
N GLN A 319 -4.74 13.31 -13.51
CA GLN A 319 -4.49 14.74 -13.31
C GLN A 319 -3.08 15.12 -13.78
N ASN A 320 -2.94 16.30 -14.35
CA ASN A 320 -1.70 16.73 -14.99
C ASN A 320 -0.54 16.94 -14.00
N TRP A 321 -0.83 17.27 -12.75
CA TRP A 321 0.17 17.49 -11.70
C TRP A 321 0.62 16.20 -10.99
N ASN A 322 -0.03 15.05 -11.22
CA ASN A 322 0.31 13.75 -10.66
C ASN A 322 0.34 12.66 -11.74
N PRO A 323 1.30 12.74 -12.69
CA PRO A 323 1.48 11.73 -13.72
C PRO A 323 1.85 10.39 -13.11
N TRP A 324 1.52 9.28 -13.80
CA TRP A 324 1.75 7.95 -13.29
C TRP A 324 2.17 6.94 -14.35
N PHE A 325 2.77 5.84 -13.90
CA PHE A 325 3.15 4.73 -14.75
C PHE A 325 1.97 3.79 -15.00
N HIS A 326 1.70 3.50 -16.27
CA HIS A 326 0.75 2.49 -16.70
C HIS A 326 1.48 1.40 -17.48
N ASN A 327 1.35 0.16 -17.03
CA ASN A 327 2.01 -0.98 -17.65
C ASN A 327 1.05 -1.71 -18.59
N PHE A 328 1.56 -2.20 -19.72
CA PHE A 328 0.88 -3.15 -20.60
C PHE A 328 1.90 -4.11 -21.22
N GLU A 329 1.43 -5.26 -21.65
CA GLU A 329 2.27 -6.31 -22.20
C GLU A 329 1.78 -6.70 -23.58
N LEU A 330 2.73 -7.02 -24.47
CA LEU A 330 2.43 -7.52 -25.82
C LEU A 330 3.23 -8.80 -26.07
N PRO A 331 2.59 -9.90 -26.49
CA PRO A 331 3.28 -11.06 -27.01
C PRO A 331 3.81 -10.72 -28.42
N MET A 332 5.14 -10.71 -28.57
CA MET A 332 5.78 -10.32 -29.82
C MET A 332 6.72 -11.42 -30.32
N THR A 333 6.92 -11.49 -31.64
CA THR A 333 7.82 -12.45 -32.29
C THR A 333 8.99 -11.72 -32.94
N ALA A 334 10.21 -12.20 -32.72
CA ALA A 334 11.41 -11.61 -33.29
C ALA A 334 11.29 -11.40 -34.80
N GLY A 335 11.60 -10.19 -35.26
CA GLY A 335 11.51 -9.79 -36.67
C GLY A 335 10.10 -9.53 -37.21
N LYS A 336 9.02 -9.80 -36.42
CA LYS A 336 7.65 -9.52 -36.85
C LYS A 336 7.23 -8.14 -36.33
N GLN A 337 6.75 -7.29 -37.23
CA GLN A 337 6.28 -5.96 -36.89
C GLN A 337 4.93 -6.00 -36.14
N VAL A 338 4.75 -5.06 -35.22
CA VAL A 338 3.49 -4.73 -34.55
C VAL A 338 3.26 -3.24 -34.75
N GLU A 339 2.08 -2.88 -35.20
CA GLU A 339 1.67 -1.48 -35.39
C GLU A 339 1.22 -0.91 -34.06
N LEU A 340 1.92 0.12 -33.57
CA LEU A 340 1.53 0.87 -32.38
C LEU A 340 0.98 2.25 -32.78
N ARG A 341 -0.12 2.64 -32.14
CA ARG A 341 -0.69 3.96 -32.24
C ARG A 341 -0.98 4.49 -30.84
N ILE A 342 -0.46 5.67 -30.52
CA ILE A 342 -0.65 6.35 -29.23
C ILE A 342 -1.38 7.66 -29.47
N GLU A 343 -2.50 7.84 -28.82
CA GLU A 343 -3.30 9.07 -28.84
C GLU A 343 -3.18 9.77 -27.49
N TRP A 344 -2.86 11.07 -27.46
CA TRP A 344 -2.69 11.82 -26.24
C TRP A 344 -3.28 13.23 -26.33
N GLU A 345 -4.01 13.62 -25.28
CA GLU A 345 -4.46 14.99 -25.03
C GLU A 345 -3.62 15.57 -23.89
N PRO A 346 -2.65 16.45 -24.14
CA PRO A 346 -1.62 16.77 -23.16
C PRO A 346 -2.11 17.56 -21.96
N ASN A 347 -3.03 18.50 -22.12
CA ASN A 347 -3.52 19.37 -21.05
C ASN A 347 -2.40 19.82 -20.05
N ALA A 348 -1.28 20.32 -20.58
CA ALA A 348 -0.06 20.65 -19.84
C ALA A 348 0.59 19.47 -19.06
N GLY A 349 0.33 18.24 -19.47
CA GLY A 349 0.76 17.03 -18.78
C GLY A 349 2.03 16.41 -19.37
N TYR A 350 2.18 15.09 -19.10
CA TYR A 350 3.38 14.29 -19.37
C TYR A 350 3.05 13.09 -20.20
N LEU A 351 3.98 12.67 -21.07
CA LEU A 351 3.94 11.39 -21.75
C LEU A 351 5.35 10.91 -22.10
N ALA A 352 5.69 9.68 -21.68
CA ALA A 352 6.88 8.98 -22.13
C ALA A 352 6.59 7.49 -22.26
N LEU A 353 7.12 6.85 -23.32
CA LEU A 353 6.90 5.44 -23.59
C LEU A 353 8.22 4.66 -23.51
N TYR A 354 8.23 3.70 -22.60
CA TYR A 354 9.37 2.83 -22.34
C TYR A 354 9.05 1.36 -22.65
N HIS A 355 10.09 0.57 -22.82
CA HIS A 355 10.02 -0.83 -23.16
C HIS A 355 11.10 -1.63 -22.45
N SER A 356 10.77 -2.88 -22.10
CA SER A 356 11.71 -3.89 -21.64
C SER A 356 11.53 -5.19 -22.41
N ASP A 357 12.63 -5.77 -22.85
CA ASP A 357 12.67 -7.07 -23.55
C ASP A 357 12.31 -8.22 -22.60
N PRO A 358 11.79 -9.33 -23.14
CA PRO A 358 11.69 -10.58 -22.40
C PRO A 358 13.05 -11.01 -21.84
N LEU A 359 13.06 -11.45 -20.57
CA LEU A 359 14.26 -12.00 -19.95
C LEU A 359 14.84 -13.18 -20.75
N ALA A 360 16.16 -13.27 -20.81
CA ALA A 360 16.87 -14.39 -21.39
C ALA A 360 16.65 -15.67 -20.56
N GLN A 361 16.70 -16.84 -21.20
CA GLN A 361 16.92 -18.09 -20.48
C GLN A 361 18.36 -18.06 -19.92
N PRO A 362 18.64 -18.49 -18.70
CA PRO A 362 17.77 -19.11 -17.68
C PRO A 362 17.08 -18.11 -16.75
N ASP A 363 17.26 -16.81 -16.95
CA ASP A 363 16.85 -15.76 -15.99
C ASP A 363 15.32 -15.66 -15.80
N ARG A 364 14.53 -16.26 -16.69
CA ARG A 364 13.06 -16.32 -16.59
C ARG A 364 12.53 -16.95 -15.29
N HIS A 365 13.35 -17.76 -14.62
CA HIS A 365 13.00 -18.45 -13.38
C HIS A 365 13.74 -17.85 -12.18
N SER A 366 14.03 -16.56 -12.25
CA SER A 366 14.72 -15.85 -11.19
C SER A 366 13.93 -14.66 -10.72
N VAL A 367 14.14 -14.30 -9.45
CA VAL A 367 13.66 -13.08 -8.84
C VAL A 367 14.89 -12.28 -8.40
N TRP A 368 14.92 -11.00 -8.73
CA TRP A 368 15.94 -10.08 -8.26
C TRP A 368 15.38 -9.11 -7.25
N LEU A 369 16.20 -8.76 -6.28
CA LEU A 369 16.10 -7.55 -5.49
C LEU A 369 17.37 -6.75 -5.72
N SER A 370 17.24 -5.53 -6.23
CA SER A 370 18.37 -4.66 -6.55
C SER A 370 18.13 -3.27 -5.99
N SER A 371 19.12 -2.71 -5.28
CA SER A 371 19.07 -1.35 -4.73
C SER A 371 20.15 -0.47 -5.34
N ASP A 372 19.79 0.79 -5.59
CA ASP A 372 20.67 1.76 -6.23
C ASP A 372 21.86 2.14 -5.35
N VAL A 373 21.62 2.22 -4.02
CA VAL A 373 22.65 2.60 -3.03
C VAL A 373 22.53 1.72 -1.80
N GLY A 374 23.65 1.14 -1.37
CA GLY A 374 23.73 0.28 -0.19
C GLY A 374 25.16 0.11 0.31
N ARG A 375 25.30 -0.61 1.42
CA ARG A 375 26.59 -0.98 2.02
C ARG A 375 26.86 -2.47 1.93
N ALA A 376 25.79 -3.27 1.82
CA ALA A 376 25.80 -4.73 1.79
C ALA A 376 24.55 -5.22 1.06
N ILE A 377 24.53 -6.49 0.69
CA ILE A 377 23.30 -7.25 0.52
C ILE A 377 22.87 -7.68 1.91
N ASP A 378 21.68 -7.28 2.33
CA ASP A 378 21.17 -7.55 3.67
C ASP A 378 19.67 -7.86 3.58
N TYR A 379 19.28 -9.03 4.05
CA TYR A 379 17.88 -9.44 4.01
C TYR A 379 17.55 -10.45 5.12
N TYR A 380 16.26 -10.55 5.43
CA TYR A 380 15.73 -11.54 6.36
C TYR A 380 14.84 -12.53 5.62
N TYR A 381 15.15 -13.81 5.80
CA TYR A 381 14.25 -14.92 5.50
C TYR A 381 13.36 -15.20 6.71
N VAL A 382 12.06 -15.40 6.48
CA VAL A 382 11.08 -15.76 7.52
C VAL A 382 10.33 -17.00 7.06
N GLY A 383 10.43 -18.10 7.78
CA GLY A 383 9.69 -19.33 7.53
C GLY A 383 8.37 -19.38 8.30
N GLY A 384 7.38 -20.11 7.80
CA GLY A 384 6.09 -20.35 8.47
C GLY A 384 5.43 -21.62 7.96
N ARG A 385 4.32 -22.04 8.60
CA ARG A 385 3.47 -23.15 8.14
C ARG A 385 2.40 -22.68 7.15
N ASN A 386 2.12 -21.38 7.16
CA ASN A 386 1.20 -20.67 6.28
C ASN A 386 1.61 -19.21 6.19
N MET A 387 0.92 -18.43 5.34
CA MET A 387 1.23 -17.01 5.12
C MET A 387 0.99 -16.15 6.37
N ASP A 388 0.01 -16.48 7.21
CA ASP A 388 -0.24 -15.74 8.47
C ASP A 388 0.95 -15.86 9.42
N GLU A 389 1.55 -17.05 9.57
CA GLU A 389 2.76 -17.22 10.38
C GLU A 389 3.98 -16.48 9.80
N VAL A 390 4.08 -16.38 8.48
CA VAL A 390 5.12 -15.60 7.81
C VAL A 390 4.95 -14.12 8.11
N ILE A 391 3.73 -13.58 8.03
CA ILE A 391 3.41 -12.19 8.39
C ILE A 391 3.66 -11.95 9.89
N ALA A 392 3.29 -12.90 10.74
CA ALA A 392 3.59 -12.83 12.17
C ALA A 392 5.10 -12.77 12.44
N GLY A 393 5.88 -13.59 11.75
CA GLY A 393 7.34 -13.54 11.81
C GLY A 393 7.93 -12.20 11.36
N TYR A 394 7.40 -11.62 10.28
CA TYR A 394 7.76 -10.26 9.85
C TYR A 394 7.45 -9.21 10.94
N ARG A 395 6.26 -9.25 11.55
CA ARG A 395 5.90 -8.35 12.65
C ARG A 395 6.72 -8.61 13.91
N GLY A 396 7.15 -9.85 14.13
CA GLY A 396 8.10 -10.20 15.17
C GLY A 396 9.47 -9.54 14.98
N LEU A 397 9.91 -9.35 13.72
CA LEU A 397 11.14 -8.63 13.39
C LEU A 397 10.96 -7.11 13.47
N THR A 398 9.86 -6.59 12.95
CA THR A 398 9.68 -5.15 12.65
C THR A 398 8.76 -4.41 13.62
N GLY A 399 8.19 -5.10 14.59
CA GLY A 399 7.23 -4.58 15.55
C GLY A 399 5.78 -4.94 15.22
N LYS A 400 4.99 -5.16 16.25
CA LYS A 400 3.56 -5.52 16.15
C LYS A 400 2.74 -4.38 15.55
N ALA A 401 1.63 -4.75 14.89
CA ALA A 401 0.64 -3.78 14.42
C ALA A 401 -0.20 -3.26 15.59
N GLU A 402 -0.03 -2.01 15.97
CA GLU A 402 -0.77 -1.41 17.08
C GLU A 402 -2.26 -1.23 16.77
N MET A 403 -3.10 -1.46 17.78
CA MET A 403 -4.55 -1.26 17.64
C MET A 403 -4.90 0.22 17.56
N MET A 404 -5.70 0.57 16.57
CA MET A 404 -6.36 1.87 16.49
C MET A 404 -7.43 2.02 17.59
N PRO A 405 -7.83 3.25 17.96
CA PRO A 405 -9.04 3.42 18.76
C PRO A 405 -10.26 2.89 18.00
N ASN A 406 -11.24 2.36 18.73
CA ASN A 406 -12.38 1.66 18.13
C ASN A 406 -13.20 2.54 17.16
N TRP A 407 -13.33 3.85 17.43
CA TRP A 407 -14.02 4.82 16.57
C TRP A 407 -13.33 5.02 15.21
N ALA A 408 -12.04 4.66 15.07
CA ALA A 408 -11.33 4.68 13.79
C ALA A 408 -11.94 3.70 12.76
N TYR A 409 -12.63 2.67 13.21
CA TYR A 409 -13.28 1.69 12.35
C TYR A 409 -14.71 2.04 11.94
N GLY A 410 -15.29 3.12 12.50
CA GLY A 410 -16.53 3.74 12.03
C GLY A 410 -16.34 4.53 10.74
N PHE A 411 -17.32 5.31 10.36
CA PHE A 411 -17.27 6.12 9.14
C PHE A 411 -16.59 7.48 9.38
N TRP A 412 -15.75 7.88 8.42
CA TRP A 412 -15.10 9.19 8.39
C TRP A 412 -15.58 9.99 7.19
N GLN A 413 -16.08 11.18 7.46
CA GLN A 413 -16.36 12.15 6.42
C GLN A 413 -15.18 13.08 6.24
N SER A 414 -14.65 13.11 5.03
CA SER A 414 -13.58 13.98 4.59
C SER A 414 -13.87 14.53 3.20
N ARG A 415 -13.27 15.64 2.88
CA ARG A 415 -13.16 16.19 1.53
C ARG A 415 -12.02 17.21 1.49
N GLN A 416 -11.45 17.46 0.34
CA GLN A 416 -10.61 18.61 0.10
C GLN A 416 -11.51 19.76 -0.36
N ARG A 417 -11.85 20.74 0.47
CA ARG A 417 -11.63 20.87 1.93
C ARG A 417 -12.82 21.61 2.56
N TYR A 418 -12.93 21.56 3.85
CA TYR A 418 -13.78 22.48 4.59
C TYR A 418 -13.02 23.80 4.75
N GLU A 419 -13.53 24.86 4.13
CA GLU A 419 -12.84 26.14 4.06
C GLU A 419 -13.00 26.96 5.35
N THR A 420 -14.05 26.67 6.14
CA THR A 420 -14.33 27.36 7.39
C THR A 420 -14.77 26.39 8.46
N GLN A 421 -14.59 26.79 9.71
CA GLN A 421 -15.08 26.11 10.91
C GLN A 421 -16.58 25.78 10.80
N GLU A 422 -17.40 26.72 10.32
CA GLU A 422 -18.85 26.53 10.19
C GLU A 422 -19.19 25.48 9.11
N GLN A 423 -18.46 25.44 7.98
CA GLN A 423 -18.67 24.39 6.98
C GLN A 423 -18.43 23.01 7.58
N LEU A 424 -17.36 22.82 8.34
CA LEU A 424 -17.05 21.55 9.00
C LEU A 424 -18.15 21.14 9.97
N LEU A 425 -18.55 22.04 10.87
CA LEU A 425 -19.57 21.78 11.89
C LEU A 425 -20.95 21.54 11.29
N SER A 426 -21.30 22.27 10.22
CA SER A 426 -22.59 22.09 9.54
C SER A 426 -22.75 20.67 8.97
N VAL A 427 -21.66 20.06 8.50
CA VAL A 427 -21.67 18.69 7.99
C VAL A 427 -21.94 17.70 9.14
N VAL A 428 -21.24 17.83 10.26
CA VAL A 428 -21.47 16.97 11.44
C VAL A 428 -22.93 17.07 11.94
N ARG A 429 -23.44 18.30 12.05
CA ARG A 429 -24.85 18.54 12.47
C ARG A 429 -25.82 17.88 11.50
N GLU A 430 -25.55 17.92 10.18
CA GLU A 430 -26.45 17.36 9.18
C GLU A 430 -26.43 15.81 9.19
N TYR A 431 -25.28 15.16 9.42
CA TYR A 431 -25.20 13.72 9.64
C TYR A 431 -26.05 13.30 10.84
N ARG A 432 -25.93 13.98 11.99
CA ARG A 432 -26.72 13.70 13.21
C ARG A 432 -28.20 13.91 12.98
N LYS A 433 -28.59 15.03 12.36
CA LYS A 433 -29.96 15.33 12.03
C LYS A 433 -30.63 14.28 11.15
N ARG A 434 -29.89 13.65 10.25
CA ARG A 434 -30.37 12.61 9.33
C ARG A 434 -30.28 11.20 9.89
N ASP A 435 -29.82 11.03 11.11
CA ASP A 435 -29.57 9.72 11.71
C ASP A 435 -28.65 8.86 10.80
N ILE A 436 -27.60 9.48 10.24
CA ILE A 436 -26.53 8.80 9.50
C ILE A 436 -25.33 8.65 10.43
N PRO A 437 -24.82 7.43 10.65
CA PRO A 437 -23.68 7.22 11.50
C PRO A 437 -22.43 7.96 11.04
N ILE A 438 -21.63 8.47 11.98
CA ILE A 438 -20.33 9.09 11.74
C ILE A 438 -19.51 9.10 13.02
N ASP A 439 -18.22 8.81 12.94
CA ASP A 439 -17.30 8.90 14.08
C ASP A 439 -16.22 9.96 13.91
N ASN A 440 -15.84 10.32 12.70
CA ASN A 440 -14.72 11.21 12.45
C ASN A 440 -15.05 12.20 11.33
N ILE A 441 -14.76 13.48 11.57
CA ILE A 441 -14.72 14.53 10.56
C ILE A 441 -13.27 14.97 10.34
N VAL A 442 -12.87 15.20 9.09
CA VAL A 442 -11.49 15.50 8.77
C VAL A 442 -11.31 16.94 8.31
N GLN A 443 -10.49 17.71 9.04
CA GLN A 443 -10.01 19.02 8.59
C GLN A 443 -8.76 18.81 7.73
N ASP A 444 -8.92 19.02 6.46
CA ASP A 444 -7.85 18.92 5.48
C ASP A 444 -6.94 20.16 5.49
N TRP A 445 -5.92 20.17 4.63
CA TRP A 445 -4.90 21.21 4.54
C TRP A 445 -5.47 22.62 4.28
N PHE A 446 -4.62 23.64 4.35
CA PHE A 446 -4.95 25.05 4.09
C PHE A 446 -5.94 25.68 5.11
N TYR A 447 -5.90 25.24 6.37
CA TYR A 447 -6.60 25.93 7.47
C TYR A 447 -5.83 27.13 8.03
N TRP A 448 -4.57 27.30 7.61
CA TRP A 448 -3.66 28.39 7.95
C TRP A 448 -3.78 29.59 6.98
N PRO A 449 -3.24 30.79 7.35
CA PRO A 449 -3.09 31.90 6.41
C PRO A 449 -2.24 31.54 5.19
N GLU A 450 -2.53 32.07 4.00
CA GLU A 450 -1.97 31.64 2.73
C GLU A 450 -0.45 31.48 2.70
N ASP A 451 0.28 32.40 3.36
CA ASP A 451 1.75 32.44 3.38
C ASP A 451 2.36 31.77 4.62
N GLN A 452 1.63 30.92 5.35
CA GLN A 452 2.01 30.38 6.65
C GLN A 452 2.00 28.82 6.71
N TRP A 453 2.26 28.15 5.59
CA TRP A 453 2.37 26.69 5.63
C TRP A 453 3.45 26.22 6.59
N GLY A 454 3.12 25.28 7.49
CA GLY A 454 3.98 24.76 8.55
C GLY A 454 3.92 25.52 9.88
N CYS A 455 3.12 26.60 9.99
CA CYS A 455 2.90 27.25 11.28
C CYS A 455 2.03 26.39 12.22
N HIS A 456 1.28 25.43 11.70
CA HIS A 456 0.19 24.70 12.39
C HIS A 456 -0.87 25.64 13.01
N CYS A 457 -0.87 26.90 12.62
CA CYS A 457 -1.80 27.92 13.10
C CYS A 457 -3.07 27.97 12.27
N PHE A 458 -4.12 28.62 12.76
CA PHE A 458 -5.40 28.77 12.07
C PHE A 458 -5.57 30.19 11.52
N ASP A 459 -6.15 30.30 10.32
CA ASP A 459 -6.62 31.57 9.80
C ASP A 459 -7.81 32.04 10.64
N ALA A 460 -7.65 33.15 11.39
CA ALA A 460 -8.63 33.62 12.36
C ALA A 460 -9.98 34.06 11.74
N LYS A 461 -10.02 34.35 10.43
CA LYS A 461 -11.26 34.69 9.75
C LYS A 461 -12.09 33.44 9.43
N ARG A 462 -11.39 32.37 9.04
CA ARG A 462 -12.02 31.13 8.62
C ARG A 462 -12.27 30.17 9.79
N PHE A 463 -11.36 30.17 10.75
CA PHE A 463 -11.39 29.33 11.96
C PHE A 463 -11.18 30.21 13.20
N PRO A 464 -12.20 31.01 13.58
CA PRO A 464 -12.06 31.96 14.71
C PRO A 464 -11.92 31.30 16.07
N ASP A 465 -12.45 30.09 16.25
CA ASP A 465 -12.37 29.33 17.51
C ASP A 465 -12.16 27.83 17.24
N PRO A 466 -10.93 27.39 16.95
CA PRO A 466 -10.64 25.99 16.69
C PRO A 466 -10.91 25.07 17.90
N VAL A 467 -10.76 25.58 19.13
CA VAL A 467 -11.08 24.83 20.35
C VAL A 467 -12.58 24.61 20.48
N GLY A 468 -13.38 25.67 20.25
CA GLY A 468 -14.84 25.57 20.23
C GLY A 468 -15.34 24.64 19.13
N MET A 469 -14.68 24.67 17.96
CA MET A 469 -14.98 23.73 16.86
C MET A 469 -14.81 22.26 17.27
N VAL A 470 -13.68 21.92 17.88
CA VAL A 470 -13.41 20.56 18.37
C VAL A 470 -14.39 20.17 19.47
N ASN A 471 -14.64 21.06 20.43
CA ASN A 471 -15.57 20.80 21.53
C ASN A 471 -16.99 20.56 21.04
N GLU A 472 -17.46 21.31 20.04
CA GLU A 472 -18.80 21.10 19.47
C GLU A 472 -18.87 19.77 18.71
N ALA A 473 -17.84 19.42 17.92
CA ALA A 473 -17.78 18.12 17.27
C ALA A 473 -17.84 16.98 18.31
N HIS A 474 -17.08 17.08 19.40
CA HIS A 474 -17.12 16.13 20.51
C HIS A 474 -18.48 16.05 21.20
N ALA A 475 -19.14 17.19 21.40
CA ALA A 475 -20.50 17.22 21.97
C ALA A 475 -21.51 16.51 21.06
N LEU A 476 -21.22 16.46 19.76
CA LEU A 476 -21.97 15.69 18.75
C LEU A 476 -21.42 14.26 18.59
N ASN A 477 -20.60 13.75 19.52
CA ASN A 477 -19.98 12.42 19.47
C ASN A 477 -19.19 12.16 18.15
N THR A 478 -18.48 13.17 17.65
CA THR A 478 -17.65 13.06 16.45
C THR A 478 -16.24 13.51 16.77
N ARG A 479 -15.24 12.70 16.39
CA ARG A 479 -13.83 13.02 16.54
C ARG A 479 -13.37 13.91 15.40
N VAL A 480 -12.27 14.63 15.60
CA VAL A 480 -11.71 15.53 14.58
C VAL A 480 -10.28 15.12 14.27
N MET A 481 -10.07 14.65 13.03
CA MET A 481 -8.75 14.46 12.46
C MET A 481 -8.30 15.77 11.78
N ILE A 482 -7.02 16.09 11.84
CA ILE A 482 -6.46 17.27 11.17
C ILE A 482 -5.24 16.94 10.35
N SER A 483 -5.13 17.58 9.17
CA SER A 483 -4.00 17.41 8.25
C SER A 483 -2.76 18.11 8.81
N VAL A 484 -1.64 17.39 8.83
CA VAL A 484 -0.31 17.88 9.20
C VAL A 484 0.70 17.41 8.16
N TRP A 485 1.57 18.32 7.73
CA TRP A 485 2.55 18.06 6.69
C TRP A 485 3.96 18.20 7.23
N PRO A 486 4.96 17.50 6.71
CA PRO A 486 6.36 17.76 7.04
C PRO A 486 6.91 19.06 6.43
N LYS A 487 6.08 19.78 5.69
CA LYS A 487 6.38 20.92 4.82
C LYS A 487 6.29 22.26 5.54
N PHE A 488 7.23 23.15 5.22
CA PHE A 488 7.36 24.48 5.83
C PHE A 488 7.64 25.56 4.79
N TYR A 489 7.03 26.73 4.97
CA TYR A 489 7.48 27.96 4.34
C TYR A 489 8.57 28.61 5.20
N PRO A 490 9.69 29.08 4.62
CA PRO A 490 10.85 29.61 5.37
C PRO A 490 10.55 30.83 6.25
N ASN A 491 9.49 31.58 5.95
CA ASN A 491 9.09 32.76 6.72
C ASN A 491 8.38 32.44 8.03
N THR A 492 7.87 31.22 8.22
CA THR A 492 7.18 30.82 9.46
C THR A 492 8.13 30.76 10.67
N ALA A 493 7.60 30.98 11.87
CA ALA A 493 8.40 30.87 13.10
C ALA A 493 8.94 29.44 13.29
N ASN A 494 8.12 28.44 13.01
CA ASN A 494 8.46 27.03 13.09
C ASN A 494 9.63 26.65 12.16
N ALA A 495 9.58 27.12 10.90
CA ALA A 495 10.68 26.89 9.96
C ALA A 495 11.98 27.58 10.41
N LYS A 496 11.89 28.81 10.90
CA LYS A 496 13.08 29.55 11.40
C LYS A 496 13.76 28.84 12.56
N GLU A 497 12.98 28.24 13.47
CA GLU A 497 13.54 27.44 14.57
C GLU A 497 14.28 26.21 14.04
N LEU A 498 13.68 25.44 13.14
CA LEU A 498 14.30 24.26 12.53
C LEU A 498 15.53 24.64 11.69
N MET A 499 15.46 25.74 10.94
CA MET A 499 16.56 26.25 10.11
C MET A 499 17.75 26.66 10.94
N ALA A 500 17.53 27.34 12.07
CA ALA A 500 18.59 27.77 12.97
C ALA A 500 19.41 26.61 13.55
N LYS A 501 18.84 25.42 13.57
CA LYS A 501 19.47 24.16 14.04
C LYS A 501 19.93 23.25 12.89
N GLY A 502 19.77 23.68 11.65
CA GLY A 502 20.16 22.91 10.47
C GLY A 502 19.25 21.70 10.18
N HIS A 503 17.98 21.77 10.56
CA HIS A 503 17.01 20.68 10.48
C HIS A 503 16.01 20.80 9.33
N LEU A 504 16.26 21.68 8.34
CA LEU A 504 15.50 21.76 7.11
C LEU A 504 16.32 21.27 5.91
N TYR A 505 15.68 20.61 4.97
CA TYR A 505 16.31 20.28 3.71
C TYR A 505 16.51 21.55 2.86
N LEU A 506 17.75 21.78 2.42
CA LEU A 506 18.09 23.01 1.74
C LEU A 506 18.03 22.89 0.20
N GLY A 507 17.91 21.69 -0.35
CA GLY A 507 17.93 21.47 -1.81
C GLY A 507 16.79 22.20 -2.52
N ASN A 508 15.57 22.08 -2.00
CA ASN A 508 14.42 22.77 -2.61
C ASN A 508 14.51 24.30 -2.52
N LEU A 509 14.98 24.82 -1.39
CA LEU A 509 15.21 26.27 -1.21
C LEU A 509 16.28 26.81 -2.15
N LYS A 510 17.37 26.05 -2.39
CA LYS A 510 18.42 26.40 -3.36
C LYS A 510 17.90 26.39 -4.81
N ALA A 511 17.01 25.47 -5.13
CA ALA A 511 16.36 25.39 -6.42
C ALA A 511 15.32 26.49 -6.64
N ARG A 512 14.89 27.17 -5.56
CA ARG A 512 13.83 28.20 -5.56
C ARG A 512 12.52 27.71 -6.19
N GLU A 513 12.25 26.42 -6.03
CA GLU A 513 10.99 25.83 -6.47
C GLU A 513 9.85 26.41 -5.63
N LYS A 514 8.79 26.78 -6.30
CA LYS A 514 7.58 27.33 -5.69
C LYS A 514 6.45 26.34 -5.79
N ASP A 515 5.61 26.30 -4.77
CA ASP A 515 4.40 25.53 -4.81
C ASP A 515 3.28 26.21 -5.61
N TRP A 516 2.09 25.62 -5.56
CA TRP A 516 0.90 26.03 -6.32
C TRP A 516 -0.02 26.98 -5.55
N VAL A 517 0.32 27.37 -4.32
CA VAL A 517 -0.56 28.18 -3.46
C VAL A 517 -0.40 29.65 -3.82
N GLY A 518 -1.50 30.35 -4.10
CA GLY A 518 -1.53 31.77 -4.39
C GLY A 518 -0.53 32.17 -5.48
N LYS A 519 0.42 33.05 -5.14
CA LYS A 519 1.51 33.48 -6.05
C LYS A 519 2.66 32.49 -6.15
N GLY A 520 2.58 31.37 -5.43
CA GLY A 520 3.67 30.41 -5.29
C GLY A 520 4.69 30.78 -4.22
N TYR A 521 4.96 29.89 -3.31
CA TYR A 521 5.85 30.10 -2.18
C TYR A 521 7.00 29.09 -2.20
N GLU A 522 8.22 29.56 -1.84
CA GLU A 522 9.34 28.66 -1.56
C GLU A 522 9.00 27.81 -0.35
N ASN A 523 9.38 26.55 -0.39
CA ASN A 523 9.00 25.58 0.64
C ASN A 523 10.06 24.49 0.78
N THR A 524 10.01 23.76 1.88
CA THR A 524 10.89 22.60 2.12
C THR A 524 10.33 21.73 3.22
N ASP A 525 10.86 20.51 3.36
CA ASP A 525 10.54 19.60 4.44
C ASP A 525 11.61 19.67 5.55
N TYR A 526 11.22 19.28 6.77
CA TYR A 526 12.19 19.10 7.84
C TYR A 526 12.88 17.73 7.74
N ASP A 527 14.04 17.58 8.38
CA ASP A 527 14.81 16.34 8.40
C ASP A 527 14.42 15.43 9.59
N PRO A 528 13.54 14.43 9.43
CA PRO A 528 13.13 13.56 10.52
C PRO A 528 14.23 12.59 10.97
N TYR A 529 15.35 12.46 10.24
CA TYR A 529 16.45 11.59 10.63
C TYR A 529 17.25 12.18 11.79
N ALA A 530 17.11 13.48 12.09
CA ALA A 530 17.64 14.10 13.29
C ALA A 530 16.64 13.93 14.46
N PRO A 531 16.99 13.25 15.57
CA PRO A 531 16.10 13.12 16.74
C PRO A 531 15.62 14.46 17.30
N GLU A 532 16.48 15.48 17.32
CA GLU A 532 16.11 16.82 17.75
C GLU A 532 15.06 17.45 16.84
N ALA A 533 15.17 17.24 15.53
CA ALA A 533 14.19 17.76 14.57
C ALA A 533 12.80 17.15 14.79
N ARG A 534 12.72 15.84 15.04
CA ARG A 534 11.45 15.17 15.39
C ARG A 534 10.86 15.73 16.69
N ALA A 535 11.68 15.95 17.69
CA ALA A 535 11.24 16.53 18.97
C ALA A 535 10.69 17.95 18.79
N ILE A 536 11.35 18.79 17.98
CA ILE A 536 10.89 20.15 17.67
C ILE A 536 9.58 20.10 16.89
N TYR A 537 9.51 19.31 15.82
CA TYR A 537 8.29 19.14 15.02
C TYR A 537 7.10 18.72 15.88
N PHE A 538 7.28 17.69 16.71
CA PHE A 538 6.21 17.22 17.57
C PHE A 538 5.81 18.26 18.61
N ARG A 539 6.74 18.97 19.22
CA ARG A 539 6.42 20.05 20.17
C ARG A 539 5.60 21.16 19.51
N GLN A 540 5.98 21.59 18.31
CA GLN A 540 5.23 22.60 17.52
C GLN A 540 3.82 22.09 17.21
N MET A 541 3.67 20.85 16.79
CA MET A 541 2.38 20.21 16.54
C MET A 541 1.55 20.07 17.82
N LYS A 542 2.17 19.70 18.94
CA LYS A 542 1.51 19.54 20.24
C LYS A 542 0.93 20.86 20.72
N GLU A 543 1.72 21.90 20.79
CA GLU A 543 1.30 23.23 21.25
C GLU A 543 0.18 23.82 20.38
N ALA A 544 0.26 23.60 19.08
CA ALA A 544 -0.67 24.19 18.14
C ALA A 544 -1.98 23.41 17.96
N LEU A 545 -1.95 22.07 18.07
CA LEU A 545 -3.03 21.20 17.68
C LEU A 545 -3.44 20.19 18.77
N VAL A 546 -2.49 19.42 19.34
CA VAL A 546 -2.81 18.39 20.35
C VAL A 546 -3.46 19.02 21.58
N ASP A 547 -2.92 20.14 22.06
CA ASP A 547 -3.43 20.86 23.21
C ASP A 547 -4.79 21.55 22.95
N LYS A 548 -5.26 21.61 21.70
CA LYS A 548 -6.60 22.06 21.32
C LYS A 548 -7.63 20.94 21.25
N GLY A 549 -7.22 19.69 21.48
CA GLY A 549 -8.12 18.55 21.59
C GLY A 549 -8.37 17.77 20.31
N PHE A 550 -7.64 18.00 19.21
CA PHE A 550 -7.72 17.16 18.02
C PHE A 550 -7.38 15.71 18.35
N ASP A 551 -8.04 14.76 17.69
CA ASP A 551 -8.02 13.33 18.06
C ASP A 551 -7.09 12.48 17.19
N ALA A 552 -6.86 12.88 15.93
CA ALA A 552 -6.10 12.09 14.96
C ALA A 552 -5.33 12.99 13.97
N TRP A 553 -4.32 12.42 13.32
CA TRP A 553 -3.29 13.15 12.60
C TRP A 553 -3.15 12.62 11.19
N TRP A 554 -3.53 13.44 10.21
CA TRP A 554 -3.36 13.10 8.80
C TRP A 554 -2.03 13.67 8.29
N MET A 555 -1.02 12.80 8.21
CA MET A 555 0.31 13.14 7.71
C MET A 555 0.34 12.93 6.19
N ASP A 556 0.13 14.02 5.46
CA ASP A 556 0.12 14.03 4.01
C ASP A 556 1.52 14.31 3.44
N ALA A 557 1.74 13.96 2.15
CA ALA A 557 2.98 14.18 1.39
C ALA A 557 4.25 13.65 2.05
N THR A 558 4.18 12.46 2.63
CA THR A 558 5.28 11.84 3.39
C THR A 558 6.22 10.97 2.54
N GLU A 559 6.22 11.08 1.21
CA GLU A 559 7.02 10.29 0.26
C GLU A 559 8.53 10.62 0.11
N PRO A 560 9.19 11.64 0.56
CA PRO A 560 8.93 13.06 0.73
C PRO A 560 8.53 13.75 -0.58
N ASP A 561 7.29 14.17 -0.63
CA ASP A 561 6.69 14.72 -1.86
C ASP A 561 6.65 16.25 -1.84
N ILE A 562 7.79 16.85 -2.11
CA ILE A 562 7.87 18.32 -2.23
C ILE A 562 7.00 18.81 -3.40
N HIS A 563 7.04 18.08 -4.52
CA HIS A 563 6.16 18.25 -5.68
C HIS A 563 5.96 16.88 -6.37
N SER A 564 4.73 16.42 -6.52
CA SER A 564 4.39 15.09 -7.07
C SER A 564 4.87 14.88 -8.50
N ASN A 565 5.13 15.94 -9.25
CA ASN A 565 5.59 15.90 -10.64
C ASN A 565 7.13 15.90 -10.80
N LEU A 566 7.89 15.89 -9.72
CA LEU A 566 9.33 15.70 -9.77
C LEU A 566 9.68 14.21 -9.91
N SER A 567 10.73 13.92 -10.69
CA SER A 567 11.27 12.55 -10.72
C SER A 567 11.86 12.16 -9.35
N ILE A 568 12.08 10.88 -9.13
CA ILE A 568 12.72 10.37 -7.90
C ILE A 568 14.09 11.02 -7.70
N GLU A 569 14.91 11.09 -8.76
CA GLU A 569 16.24 11.71 -8.71
C GLU A 569 16.16 13.19 -8.32
N GLN A 570 15.19 13.91 -8.88
CA GLN A 570 14.96 15.31 -8.51
C GLN A 570 14.52 15.44 -7.05
N ARG A 571 13.64 14.58 -6.55
CA ARG A 571 13.22 14.60 -5.15
C ARG A 571 14.37 14.28 -4.20
N ILE A 572 15.23 13.31 -4.53
CA ILE A 572 16.46 13.01 -3.79
C ILE A 572 17.39 14.23 -3.75
N ASP A 573 17.57 14.91 -4.90
CA ASP A 573 18.38 16.15 -4.98
C ASP A 573 17.77 17.28 -4.14
N ARG A 574 16.44 17.45 -4.18
CA ARG A 574 15.75 18.48 -3.38
C ARG A 574 15.81 18.22 -1.89
N MET A 575 15.75 16.94 -1.49
CA MET A 575 15.96 16.54 -0.12
C MET A 575 17.39 16.85 0.33
N GLY A 576 18.39 16.46 -0.49
CA GLY A 576 19.81 16.61 -0.12
C GLY A 576 20.20 15.67 1.03
N PRO A 577 21.37 15.86 1.66
CA PRO A 577 21.82 14.97 2.72
C PRO A 577 20.91 15.07 3.97
N THR A 578 20.61 13.91 4.54
CA THR A 578 19.95 13.79 5.84
C THR A 578 20.96 13.85 6.98
N ALA A 579 20.50 13.96 8.21
CA ALA A 579 21.35 13.86 9.41
C ALA A 579 22.10 12.52 9.53
N GLN A 580 21.62 11.46 8.86
CA GLN A 580 22.25 10.12 8.88
C GLN A 580 23.10 9.81 7.64
N GLY A 581 23.04 10.65 6.60
CA GLY A 581 23.83 10.46 5.37
C GLY A 581 23.10 10.87 4.10
N PRO A 582 23.60 10.44 2.93
CA PRO A 582 23.00 10.82 1.64
C PRO A 582 21.52 10.49 1.52
N ALA A 583 20.72 11.39 0.97
CA ALA A 583 19.29 11.14 0.72
C ALA A 583 19.03 9.88 -0.10
N ALA A 584 19.85 9.62 -1.10
CA ALA A 584 19.74 8.42 -1.94
C ALA A 584 19.81 7.10 -1.14
N LEU A 585 20.47 7.09 0.01
CA LEU A 585 20.57 5.91 0.89
C LEU A 585 19.33 5.73 1.78
N PHE A 586 18.55 6.80 2.01
CA PHE A 586 17.50 6.82 3.03
C PHE A 586 16.11 7.18 2.48
N PHE A 587 15.98 7.49 1.21
CA PHE A 587 14.78 8.06 0.60
C PHE A 587 13.48 7.32 0.98
N ASN A 588 13.45 6.01 0.87
CA ASN A 588 12.25 5.21 1.14
C ASN A 588 11.85 5.15 2.61
N SER A 589 12.77 5.38 3.53
CA SER A 589 12.50 5.28 4.98
C SER A 589 12.00 6.57 5.63
N PHE A 590 11.92 7.68 4.88
CA PHE A 590 11.43 8.97 5.39
C PHE A 590 10.07 8.84 6.11
N PRO A 591 9.01 8.23 5.50
CA PRO A 591 7.70 8.13 6.14
C PRO A 591 7.73 7.34 7.45
N LEU A 592 8.53 6.29 7.53
CA LEU A 592 8.66 5.50 8.75
C LEU A 592 9.24 6.34 9.90
N VAL A 593 10.37 7.02 9.65
CA VAL A 593 11.07 7.79 10.68
C VAL A 593 10.25 9.01 11.12
N HIS A 594 9.53 9.63 10.19
CA HIS A 594 8.58 10.70 10.48
C HIS A 594 7.42 10.21 11.34
N ALA A 595 6.79 9.09 10.97
CA ALA A 595 5.68 8.49 11.72
C ALA A 595 6.10 8.07 13.13
N GLU A 596 7.31 7.51 13.31
CA GLU A 596 7.86 7.18 14.62
C GLU A 596 7.95 8.42 15.53
N GLY A 597 8.48 9.52 14.99
CA GLY A 597 8.62 10.76 15.76
C GLY A 597 7.28 11.29 16.26
N VAL A 598 6.25 11.25 15.43
CA VAL A 598 4.90 11.68 15.81
C VAL A 598 4.25 10.68 16.78
N ALA A 599 4.34 9.38 16.52
CA ALA A 599 3.75 8.35 17.38
C ALA A 599 4.34 8.36 18.79
N ASP A 600 5.66 8.45 18.91
CA ASP A 600 6.34 8.50 20.20
C ASP A 600 6.00 9.77 21.00
N GLY A 601 5.90 10.88 20.27
CA GLY A 601 5.44 12.13 20.87
C GLY A 601 4.00 12.01 21.40
N LEU A 602 3.09 11.43 20.63
CA LEU A 602 1.71 11.21 21.04
C LEU A 602 1.59 10.26 22.23
N ARG A 603 2.33 9.16 22.25
CA ARG A 603 2.36 8.22 23.40
C ARG A 603 2.82 8.91 24.67
N THR A 604 3.79 9.82 24.55
CA THR A 604 4.30 10.60 25.67
C THR A 604 3.30 11.67 26.14
N ALA A 605 2.68 12.38 25.20
CA ALA A 605 1.76 13.47 25.52
C ALA A 605 0.38 12.99 25.98
N LEU A 606 -0.10 11.85 25.49
CA LEU A 606 -1.43 11.28 25.70
C LEU A 606 -1.34 9.79 26.09
N PRO A 607 -0.72 9.44 27.22
CA PRO A 607 -0.42 8.04 27.58
C PRO A 607 -1.66 7.16 27.76
N ASP A 608 -2.82 7.75 28.01
CA ASP A 608 -4.11 7.04 28.17
C ASP A 608 -4.92 6.94 26.87
N LYS A 609 -4.37 7.42 25.74
CA LYS A 609 -5.04 7.35 24.43
C LYS A 609 -4.18 6.57 23.44
N ARG A 610 -4.82 5.77 22.58
CA ARG A 610 -4.17 5.17 21.42
C ARG A 610 -3.87 6.27 20.41
N PRO A 611 -2.64 6.44 19.95
CA PRO A 611 -2.36 7.32 18.82
C PRO A 611 -3.15 6.86 17.59
N PHE A 612 -3.51 7.79 16.73
CA PHE A 612 -4.11 7.48 15.44
C PHE A 612 -3.54 8.41 14.37
N ILE A 613 -2.77 7.83 13.48
CA ILE A 613 -2.10 8.51 12.38
C ILE A 613 -2.64 7.94 11.07
N LEU A 614 -2.96 8.82 10.13
CA LEU A 614 -3.18 8.48 8.72
C LEU A 614 -1.99 9.06 7.95
N THR A 615 -1.18 8.23 7.30
CA THR A 615 -0.02 8.70 6.53
C THR A 615 -0.10 8.23 5.08
N ARG A 616 0.26 9.11 4.11
CA ARG A 616 0.18 8.79 2.68
C ARG A 616 1.22 7.75 2.27
N SER A 617 2.34 7.73 2.94
CA SER A 617 3.40 6.77 2.65
C SER A 617 3.84 6.03 3.92
N GLY A 618 4.52 4.90 3.73
CA GLY A 618 5.04 4.06 4.79
C GLY A 618 6.25 3.27 4.32
N PHE A 619 6.90 2.57 5.25
CA PHE A 619 8.01 1.68 4.94
C PHE A 619 7.96 0.46 5.86
N GLY A 620 8.88 -0.51 5.69
CA GLY A 620 8.90 -1.71 6.52
C GLY A 620 8.92 -1.38 8.02
N GLY A 621 7.92 -1.87 8.77
CA GLY A 621 7.78 -1.58 10.21
C GLY A 621 6.79 -0.45 10.55
N VAL A 622 6.20 0.24 9.57
CA VAL A 622 5.26 1.34 9.83
C VAL A 622 4.05 0.93 10.67
N GLN A 623 3.65 -0.33 10.68
CA GLN A 623 2.55 -0.84 11.48
C GLN A 623 2.74 -0.66 13.00
N ARG A 624 3.98 -0.50 13.48
CA ARG A 624 4.30 -0.26 14.91
C ARG A 624 4.08 1.18 15.37
N THR A 625 3.76 2.08 14.44
CA THR A 625 3.63 3.53 14.71
C THR A 625 2.19 3.98 14.88
N SER A 626 1.24 3.07 15.12
CA SER A 626 -0.21 3.37 15.15
C SER A 626 -0.71 4.08 13.87
N SER A 627 -0.11 3.73 12.73
CA SER A 627 -0.43 4.34 11.45
C SER A 627 -1.38 3.49 10.62
N ALA A 628 -2.35 4.16 10.02
CA ALA A 628 -3.09 3.70 8.86
C ALA A 628 -2.50 4.32 7.60
N LEU A 629 -2.64 3.64 6.47
CA LEU A 629 -2.19 4.09 5.16
C LEU A 629 -3.37 4.29 4.23
N TRP A 630 -3.20 5.12 3.18
CA TRP A 630 -4.20 5.21 2.12
C TRP A 630 -3.56 5.26 0.74
N SER A 631 -4.37 5.10 -0.29
CA SER A 631 -3.91 4.94 -1.66
C SER A 631 -3.52 6.23 -2.38
N GLY A 632 -3.40 7.36 -1.66
CA GLY A 632 -3.01 8.66 -2.24
C GLY A 632 -4.06 9.26 -3.17
N ASP A 633 -3.61 10.15 -4.06
CA ASP A 633 -4.47 10.99 -4.91
C ASP A 633 -4.91 10.24 -6.19
N ILE A 634 -5.65 9.15 -5.98
CA ILE A 634 -6.20 8.31 -7.05
C ILE A 634 -7.31 9.03 -7.83
N THR A 635 -7.62 8.57 -9.03
CA THR A 635 -8.62 9.22 -9.87
C THR A 635 -10.01 8.61 -9.73
N ALA A 636 -11.03 9.42 -9.96
CA ALA A 636 -12.42 8.96 -10.01
C ALA A 636 -12.68 8.20 -11.33
N ARG A 637 -12.14 6.96 -11.42
CA ARG A 637 -12.29 6.07 -12.57
C ARG A 637 -12.56 4.63 -12.15
N TRP A 638 -13.21 3.87 -13.00
CA TRP A 638 -13.48 2.44 -12.81
C TRP A 638 -12.20 1.61 -12.72
N ASP A 639 -11.17 1.99 -13.48
CA ASP A 639 -9.86 1.36 -13.41
C ASP A 639 -9.19 1.54 -12.05
N ASP A 640 -9.20 2.78 -11.54
CA ASP A 640 -8.64 3.11 -10.22
C ASP A 640 -9.42 2.40 -9.09
N LEU A 641 -10.75 2.33 -9.16
CA LEU A 641 -11.55 1.52 -8.23
C LEU A 641 -11.07 0.06 -8.20
N ARG A 642 -10.86 -0.54 -9.37
CA ARG A 642 -10.42 -1.93 -9.47
C ARG A 642 -9.01 -2.12 -8.93
N ASP A 643 -8.11 -1.18 -9.23
CA ASP A 643 -6.72 -1.24 -8.80
C ASP A 643 -6.59 -1.22 -7.27
N GLN A 644 -7.54 -0.57 -6.55
CA GLN A 644 -7.55 -0.52 -5.09
C GLN A 644 -7.67 -1.91 -4.44
N ILE A 645 -8.31 -2.87 -5.09
CA ILE A 645 -8.57 -4.18 -4.48
C ILE A 645 -7.26 -4.94 -4.29
N SER A 646 -6.48 -5.13 -5.36
CA SER A 646 -5.18 -5.80 -5.28
C SER A 646 -4.15 -4.99 -4.48
N ALA A 647 -4.18 -3.65 -4.57
CA ALA A 647 -3.31 -2.76 -3.83
C ALA A 647 -3.50 -2.90 -2.31
N GLY A 648 -4.75 -2.86 -1.82
CA GLY A 648 -5.06 -3.03 -0.40
C GLY A 648 -4.73 -4.42 0.13
N VAL A 649 -5.00 -5.47 -0.68
CA VAL A 649 -4.65 -6.85 -0.32
C VAL A 649 -3.13 -7.02 -0.19
N ASN A 650 -2.33 -6.56 -1.16
CA ASN A 650 -0.88 -6.67 -1.11
C ASN A 650 -0.26 -5.85 0.03
N LEU A 651 -0.80 -4.65 0.32
CA LEU A 651 -0.37 -3.89 1.49
C LEU A 651 -0.61 -4.66 2.79
N SER A 652 -1.79 -5.29 2.93
CA SER A 652 -2.10 -6.14 4.08
C SER A 652 -1.16 -7.33 4.19
N MET A 653 -0.84 -7.98 3.06
CA MET A 653 0.14 -9.09 3.00
C MET A 653 1.57 -8.62 3.25
N SER A 654 1.86 -7.32 3.11
CA SER A 654 3.13 -6.69 3.54
C SER A 654 3.19 -6.41 5.04
N GLY A 655 2.22 -6.89 5.82
CA GLY A 655 2.19 -6.77 7.28
C GLY A 655 1.48 -5.53 7.82
N VAL A 656 0.90 -4.66 6.98
CA VAL A 656 0.17 -3.44 7.37
C VAL A 656 -1.34 -3.68 7.31
N PRO A 657 -2.03 -3.82 8.45
CA PRO A 657 -3.43 -4.23 8.47
C PRO A 657 -4.43 -3.07 8.29
N ASN A 658 -4.04 -1.84 8.63
CA ASN A 658 -4.91 -0.67 8.64
C ASN A 658 -4.72 0.14 7.36
N TRP A 659 -5.74 0.14 6.52
CA TRP A 659 -5.72 0.76 5.21
C TRP A 659 -7.08 1.34 4.84
N THR A 660 -7.05 2.40 4.05
CA THR A 660 -8.22 3.01 3.43
C THR A 660 -7.88 3.50 2.01
N HIS A 661 -8.84 4.10 1.35
CA HIS A 661 -8.71 4.73 0.04
C HIS A 661 -9.66 5.92 -0.03
N ASP A 662 -9.47 6.78 -1.03
CA ASP A 662 -10.38 7.88 -1.29
C ASP A 662 -11.62 7.35 -2.01
N ILE A 663 -12.71 7.14 -1.25
CA ILE A 663 -13.95 6.64 -1.82
C ILE A 663 -14.51 7.63 -2.83
N GLY A 664 -14.66 7.17 -4.07
CA GLY A 664 -15.09 7.96 -5.20
C GLY A 664 -13.94 8.58 -6.01
N GLY A 665 -12.68 8.30 -5.62
CA GLY A 665 -11.46 8.88 -6.18
C GLY A 665 -11.20 10.29 -5.66
N PHE A 666 -9.93 10.68 -5.51
CA PHE A 666 -9.56 12.03 -5.10
C PHE A 666 -9.82 13.03 -6.24
N ALA A 667 -9.15 12.85 -7.38
CA ALA A 667 -9.28 13.72 -8.53
C ALA A 667 -10.44 13.30 -9.44
N LEU A 668 -11.34 14.24 -9.71
CA LEU A 668 -12.47 14.01 -10.60
C LEU A 668 -12.02 14.07 -12.06
N GLU A 669 -12.34 13.05 -12.84
CA GLU A 669 -12.06 13.04 -14.29
C GLU A 669 -12.75 14.21 -14.99
N ASP A 670 -12.06 14.88 -15.90
CA ASP A 670 -12.54 16.11 -16.57
C ASP A 670 -13.95 15.98 -17.17
N ARG A 671 -14.29 14.81 -17.75
CA ARG A 671 -15.60 14.57 -18.34
C ARG A 671 -16.76 14.62 -17.33
N TYR A 672 -16.51 14.36 -16.07
CA TYR A 672 -17.54 14.42 -15.02
C TYR A 672 -17.83 15.84 -14.55
N THR A 673 -16.95 16.81 -14.89
CA THR A 673 -17.14 18.21 -14.53
C THR A 673 -18.13 18.95 -15.43
N ASN A 674 -18.41 18.42 -16.61
CA ASN A 674 -19.24 19.09 -17.64
C ASN A 674 -20.75 19.06 -17.38
N GLN A 675 -21.20 18.39 -16.30
CA GLN A 675 -22.60 18.25 -15.88
C GLN A 675 -23.54 17.59 -16.93
N GLU A 676 -23.00 16.88 -17.90
CA GLU A 676 -23.81 16.08 -18.82
C GLU A 676 -24.51 14.94 -18.05
N PRO A 677 -25.82 14.75 -18.22
CA PRO A 677 -26.58 13.77 -17.41
C PRO A 677 -26.01 12.35 -17.44
N ALA A 678 -25.48 11.89 -18.57
CA ALA A 678 -24.86 10.58 -18.70
C ALA A 678 -23.58 10.46 -17.86
N HIS A 679 -22.73 11.49 -17.91
CA HIS A 679 -21.49 11.53 -17.14
C HIS A 679 -21.75 11.64 -15.63
N VAL A 680 -22.71 12.45 -15.23
CA VAL A 680 -23.12 12.57 -13.83
C VAL A 680 -23.70 11.25 -13.30
N ALA A 681 -24.51 10.56 -14.11
CA ALA A 681 -25.07 9.25 -13.73
C ALA A 681 -23.96 8.20 -13.56
N GLU A 682 -22.99 8.17 -14.46
CA GLU A 682 -21.85 7.26 -14.39
C GLU A 682 -21.01 7.54 -13.14
N TRP A 683 -20.65 8.82 -12.90
CA TRP A 683 -19.86 9.18 -11.72
C TRP A 683 -20.58 8.87 -10.40
N ARG A 684 -21.91 9.07 -10.34
CA ARG A 684 -22.71 8.70 -9.16
C ARG A 684 -22.69 7.18 -8.95
N GLU A 685 -22.85 6.37 -10.00
CA GLU A 685 -22.74 4.91 -9.85
C GLU A 685 -21.32 4.49 -9.43
N LEU A 686 -20.27 5.08 -10.00
CA LEU A 686 -18.89 4.84 -9.60
C LEU A 686 -18.70 5.12 -8.10
N ASN A 687 -19.18 6.28 -7.62
CA ASN A 687 -19.07 6.64 -6.22
C ASN A 687 -19.85 5.69 -5.31
N LEU A 688 -21.06 5.30 -5.69
CA LEU A 688 -21.86 4.33 -4.95
C LEU A 688 -21.19 2.98 -4.85
N ARG A 689 -20.65 2.45 -5.97
CA ARG A 689 -19.91 1.17 -5.99
C ARG A 689 -18.66 1.23 -5.13
N TRP A 690 -17.97 2.36 -5.15
CA TRP A 690 -16.79 2.57 -4.32
C TRP A 690 -17.16 2.66 -2.83
N PHE A 691 -18.27 3.30 -2.50
CA PHE A 691 -18.78 3.37 -1.13
C PHE A 691 -19.18 1.99 -0.58
N GLN A 692 -19.84 1.16 -1.40
CA GLN A 692 -20.16 -0.23 -1.07
C GLN A 692 -18.88 -1.04 -0.77
N PHE A 693 -17.83 -0.90 -1.58
CA PHE A 693 -16.53 -1.50 -1.34
C PHE A 693 -15.88 -0.95 -0.05
N GLY A 694 -15.90 0.35 0.15
CA GLY A 694 -15.33 1.00 1.32
C GLY A 694 -15.91 0.51 2.64
N ALA A 695 -17.21 0.17 2.69
CA ALA A 695 -17.85 -0.38 3.88
C ALA A 695 -17.24 -1.72 4.35
N PHE A 696 -16.53 -2.44 3.47
CA PHE A 696 -15.79 -3.68 3.76
C PHE A 696 -14.28 -3.53 3.62
N SER A 697 -13.77 -2.30 3.63
CA SER A 697 -12.34 -2.01 3.78
C SER A 697 -11.95 -1.95 5.26
N PRO A 698 -10.67 -2.12 5.63
CA PRO A 698 -10.23 -2.00 7.02
C PRO A 698 -10.71 -0.71 7.67
N LEU A 699 -10.54 0.42 7.01
CA LEU A 699 -11.06 1.73 7.44
C LEU A 699 -11.99 2.29 6.37
N PHE A 700 -12.97 3.09 6.79
CA PHE A 700 -14.09 3.53 5.95
C PHE A 700 -14.15 5.06 5.86
N ARG A 701 -13.57 5.63 4.78
CA ARG A 701 -13.38 7.06 4.61
C ARG A 701 -13.89 7.56 3.26
N SER A 702 -14.84 8.49 3.23
CA SER A 702 -15.18 9.26 2.04
C SER A 702 -14.24 10.45 1.91
N HIS A 703 -13.61 10.64 0.75
CA HIS A 703 -12.71 11.77 0.48
C HIS A 703 -12.61 12.07 -1.01
N GLY A 704 -12.28 13.31 -1.35
CA GLY A 704 -11.98 13.78 -2.71
C GLY A 704 -12.04 15.30 -2.80
N GLU A 705 -11.53 15.86 -3.91
CA GLU A 705 -11.49 17.31 -4.08
C GLU A 705 -12.87 17.89 -4.45
N THR A 706 -13.41 17.51 -5.57
CA THR A 706 -14.66 18.07 -6.13
C THR A 706 -15.48 16.93 -6.75
N PRO A 707 -16.80 16.97 -6.70
CA PRO A 707 -17.70 17.78 -5.88
C PRO A 707 -17.74 17.29 -4.41
N LYS A 708 -18.64 17.85 -3.59
CA LYS A 708 -18.83 17.44 -2.20
C LYS A 708 -19.10 15.93 -2.09
N ARG A 709 -18.50 15.29 -1.06
CA ARG A 709 -18.51 13.82 -0.89
C ARG A 709 -19.44 13.35 0.23
N GLU A 710 -20.14 14.25 0.89
CA GLU A 710 -21.14 13.89 1.91
C GLU A 710 -22.26 13.07 1.27
N ILE A 711 -22.74 12.03 1.94
CA ILE A 711 -23.77 11.10 1.44
C ILE A 711 -25.00 11.87 0.92
N PHE A 712 -25.46 12.87 1.66
CA PHE A 712 -26.63 13.67 1.33
C PHE A 712 -26.39 14.68 0.18
N GLU A 713 -25.14 15.02 -0.10
CA GLU A 713 -24.79 15.91 -1.21
C GLU A 713 -24.60 15.11 -2.52
N ILE A 714 -23.79 14.05 -2.48
CA ILE A 714 -23.50 13.28 -3.69
C ILE A 714 -24.70 12.49 -4.20
N ALA A 715 -25.57 12.03 -3.30
CA ALA A 715 -26.81 11.34 -3.64
C ALA A 715 -28.02 12.29 -3.77
N ALA A 716 -27.81 13.60 -3.78
CA ALA A 716 -28.89 14.58 -3.93
C ALA A 716 -29.71 14.35 -5.20
N GLY A 717 -31.03 14.17 -5.05
CA GLY A 717 -31.93 13.87 -6.16
C GLY A 717 -31.94 12.40 -6.62
N ASP A 718 -31.15 11.50 -6.01
CA ASP A 718 -31.13 10.06 -6.26
C ASP A 718 -31.46 9.31 -4.96
N LYS A 719 -32.75 9.10 -4.71
CA LYS A 719 -33.23 8.44 -3.48
C LYS A 719 -32.66 7.05 -3.30
N ALA A 720 -32.57 6.24 -4.36
CA ALA A 720 -32.09 4.87 -4.27
C ALA A 720 -30.59 4.82 -3.93
N MET A 721 -29.80 5.72 -4.51
CA MET A 721 -28.38 5.89 -4.14
C MET A 721 -28.23 6.29 -2.67
N TYR A 722 -29.00 7.28 -2.22
CA TYR A 722 -28.97 7.73 -0.83
C TYR A 722 -29.29 6.60 0.15
N GLU A 723 -30.39 5.88 -0.09
CA GLU A 723 -30.82 4.76 0.75
C GLU A 723 -29.77 3.64 0.78
N SER A 724 -29.16 3.32 -0.36
CA SER A 724 -28.09 2.34 -0.43
C SER A 724 -26.85 2.77 0.37
N MET A 725 -26.37 4.01 0.20
CA MET A 725 -25.22 4.53 0.96
C MET A 725 -25.49 4.49 2.47
N VAL A 726 -26.64 4.95 2.90
CA VAL A 726 -27.04 4.92 4.34
C VAL A 726 -27.15 3.48 4.84
N ALA A 727 -27.66 2.56 4.04
CA ALA A 727 -27.76 1.14 4.42
C ALA A 727 -26.38 0.49 4.60
N TYR A 728 -25.41 0.74 3.71
CA TYR A 728 -24.04 0.24 3.86
C TYR A 728 -23.31 0.87 5.03
N ASP A 729 -23.53 2.14 5.29
CA ASP A 729 -22.99 2.82 6.48
C ASP A 729 -23.56 2.17 7.75
N LYS A 730 -24.89 2.06 7.89
CA LYS A 730 -25.52 1.40 9.03
C LYS A 730 -25.12 -0.06 9.18
N LEU A 731 -24.90 -0.79 8.06
CA LEU A 731 -24.39 -2.16 8.08
C LEU A 731 -22.97 -2.22 8.67
N ARG A 732 -22.09 -1.27 8.33
CA ARG A 732 -20.76 -1.13 8.91
C ARG A 732 -20.82 -1.05 10.43
N TYR A 733 -21.73 -0.22 10.97
CA TYR A 733 -21.89 -0.04 12.42
C TYR A 733 -22.50 -1.29 13.09
N ARG A 734 -23.43 -1.96 12.43
CA ARG A 734 -23.90 -3.25 12.96
C ARG A 734 -22.81 -4.32 13.01
N LEU A 735 -21.92 -4.34 12.04
CA LEU A 735 -20.79 -5.25 11.99
C LEU A 735 -19.64 -4.86 12.94
N MET A 736 -19.75 -3.77 13.70
CA MET A 736 -18.65 -3.29 14.55
C MET A 736 -18.09 -4.36 15.52
N PRO A 737 -18.89 -5.21 16.18
CA PRO A 737 -18.33 -6.29 17.01
C PRO A 737 -17.47 -7.29 16.23
N TYR A 738 -17.83 -7.58 14.98
CA TYR A 738 -17.02 -8.40 14.09
C TYR A 738 -15.74 -7.66 13.66
N ILE A 739 -15.89 -6.43 13.17
CA ILE A 739 -14.80 -5.60 12.63
C ILE A 739 -13.76 -5.32 13.72
N TYR A 740 -14.20 -4.92 14.91
CA TYR A 740 -13.28 -4.62 16.00
C TYR A 740 -12.57 -5.88 16.53
N THR A 741 -13.20 -7.04 16.46
CA THR A 741 -12.56 -8.31 16.79
C THR A 741 -11.46 -8.66 15.81
N ILE A 742 -11.70 -8.57 14.48
CA ILE A 742 -10.65 -8.84 13.49
C ILE A 742 -9.54 -7.79 13.51
N ALA A 743 -9.86 -6.56 13.87
CA ALA A 743 -8.88 -5.50 14.11
C ALA A 743 -8.00 -5.81 15.34
N ALA A 744 -8.59 -6.25 16.44
CA ALA A 744 -7.85 -6.69 17.64
C ALA A 744 -6.96 -7.91 17.35
N ASP A 745 -7.40 -8.81 16.48
CA ASP A 745 -6.61 -9.97 16.08
C ASP A 745 -5.32 -9.59 15.32
N THR A 746 -5.24 -8.37 14.76
CA THR A 746 -3.98 -7.87 14.14
C THR A 746 -2.86 -7.71 15.16
N TRP A 747 -3.16 -7.29 16.39
CA TRP A 747 -2.23 -7.24 17.51
C TRP A 747 -2.06 -8.57 18.22
N HIS A 748 -3.18 -9.19 18.60
CA HIS A 748 -3.15 -10.36 19.49
C HIS A 748 -2.71 -11.65 18.79
N LYS A 749 -2.98 -11.76 17.48
CA LYS A 749 -2.72 -12.98 16.67
C LYS A 749 -1.91 -12.70 15.40
N ASP A 750 -1.42 -11.48 15.23
CA ASP A 750 -0.76 -11.01 14.01
C ASP A 750 -1.63 -11.23 12.75
N GLY A 751 -2.95 -11.12 12.90
CA GLY A 751 -3.94 -11.38 11.88
C GLY A 751 -3.96 -10.32 10.77
N THR A 752 -4.77 -10.56 9.76
CA THR A 752 -4.94 -9.68 8.59
C THR A 752 -6.42 -9.45 8.36
N MET A 753 -6.85 -8.17 8.24
CA MET A 753 -8.26 -7.81 8.05
C MET A 753 -8.72 -8.00 6.60
N MET A 754 -7.98 -7.45 5.64
CA MET A 754 -8.21 -7.58 4.21
C MET A 754 -7.27 -8.64 3.65
N ARG A 755 -7.81 -9.81 3.28
CA ARG A 755 -7.02 -11.03 3.01
C ARG A 755 -7.13 -11.41 1.54
N GLY A 756 -6.02 -11.74 0.91
CA GLY A 756 -6.05 -12.42 -0.39
C GLY A 756 -6.70 -13.79 -0.28
N LEU A 757 -7.49 -14.18 -1.29
CA LEU A 757 -8.12 -15.52 -1.30
C LEU A 757 -7.08 -16.64 -1.16
N VAL A 758 -5.90 -16.43 -1.70
CA VAL A 758 -4.75 -17.37 -1.63
C VAL A 758 -4.28 -17.64 -0.20
N MET A 759 -4.48 -16.73 0.74
CA MET A 759 -4.04 -16.91 2.14
C MET A 759 -4.80 -18.06 2.82
N ASP A 760 -6.11 -18.14 2.57
CA ASP A 760 -6.99 -19.17 3.13
C ASP A 760 -7.10 -20.42 2.24
N PHE A 761 -6.90 -20.26 0.93
CA PHE A 761 -7.05 -21.29 -0.10
C PHE A 761 -5.80 -21.47 -0.97
N PRO A 762 -4.61 -21.65 -0.39
CA PRO A 762 -3.35 -21.71 -1.15
C PRO A 762 -3.24 -22.91 -2.09
N ARG A 763 -4.03 -23.97 -1.88
CA ARG A 763 -4.07 -25.16 -2.74
C ARG A 763 -4.95 -24.97 -3.96
N ASP A 764 -5.88 -24.03 -3.92
CA ASP A 764 -6.72 -23.66 -5.04
C ASP A 764 -6.01 -22.62 -5.92
N ARG A 765 -5.40 -23.09 -6.98
CA ARG A 765 -4.59 -22.26 -7.90
C ARG A 765 -5.35 -21.11 -8.51
N LYS A 766 -6.67 -21.20 -8.67
CA LYS A 766 -7.47 -20.11 -9.22
C LYS A 766 -7.47 -18.87 -8.32
N THR A 767 -7.27 -19.06 -7.00
CA THR A 767 -7.20 -17.96 -6.05
C THR A 767 -5.93 -17.11 -6.14
N TRP A 768 -4.87 -17.63 -6.80
CA TRP A 768 -3.54 -17.00 -6.79
C TRP A 768 -3.48 -15.66 -7.53
N ASN A 769 -4.31 -15.49 -8.55
CA ASN A 769 -4.30 -14.31 -9.41
C ASN A 769 -5.62 -13.52 -9.37
N ILE A 770 -6.51 -13.79 -8.40
CA ILE A 770 -7.75 -13.03 -8.27
C ILE A 770 -7.41 -11.65 -7.69
N ASP A 771 -7.59 -10.63 -8.51
CA ASP A 771 -7.27 -9.23 -8.27
C ASP A 771 -8.49 -8.36 -7.96
N ASP A 772 -9.69 -8.95 -7.97
CA ASP A 772 -10.98 -8.24 -7.93
C ASP A 772 -11.96 -8.76 -6.87
N ALA A 773 -11.48 -9.62 -5.97
CA ALA A 773 -12.21 -10.12 -4.81
C ALA A 773 -11.22 -10.48 -3.68
N TYR A 774 -11.68 -10.40 -2.45
CA TYR A 774 -10.86 -10.66 -1.26
C TYR A 774 -11.73 -11.16 -0.11
N LEU A 775 -11.08 -11.62 0.98
CA LEU A 775 -11.77 -11.91 2.24
C LEU A 775 -11.64 -10.72 3.20
N PHE A 776 -12.75 -10.33 3.80
CA PHE A 776 -12.78 -9.39 4.91
C PHE A 776 -12.94 -10.17 6.23
N GLY A 777 -11.82 -10.34 6.93
CA GLY A 777 -11.71 -11.30 8.02
C GLY A 777 -11.99 -12.75 7.57
N PRO A 778 -12.31 -13.65 8.49
CA PRO A 778 -12.51 -15.07 8.18
C PRO A 778 -13.85 -15.40 7.50
N ALA A 779 -14.84 -14.49 7.56
CA ALA A 779 -16.22 -14.80 7.18
C ALA A 779 -16.63 -14.34 5.78
N PHE A 780 -16.30 -13.10 5.39
CA PHE A 780 -16.86 -12.47 4.20
C PHE A 780 -15.94 -12.57 2.98
N LEU A 781 -16.45 -13.07 1.86
CA LEU A 781 -15.87 -12.87 0.54
C LEU A 781 -16.56 -11.64 -0.09
N VAL A 782 -15.77 -10.63 -0.36
CA VAL A 782 -16.19 -9.34 -0.88
C VAL A 782 -15.85 -9.25 -2.35
N ALA A 783 -16.82 -8.92 -3.18
CA ALA A 783 -16.67 -8.88 -4.62
C ALA A 783 -17.16 -7.53 -5.18
N PRO A 784 -16.32 -6.45 -5.12
CA PRO A 784 -16.71 -5.12 -5.58
C PRO A 784 -17.09 -5.10 -7.06
N VAL A 785 -18.04 -4.25 -7.43
CA VAL A 785 -18.47 -4.07 -8.82
C VAL A 785 -17.63 -2.95 -9.44
N THR A 786 -16.86 -3.28 -10.48
CA THR A 786 -15.84 -2.40 -11.06
C THR A 786 -16.15 -1.98 -12.51
N GLY A 787 -17.41 -1.94 -12.90
CA GLY A 787 -17.82 -1.53 -14.23
C GLY A 787 -19.15 -0.80 -14.25
N PHE A 788 -19.23 0.30 -15.00
CA PHE A 788 -20.46 1.08 -15.15
C PHE A 788 -21.59 0.24 -15.73
N GLY A 789 -22.78 0.37 -15.18
CA GLY A 789 -23.97 -0.31 -15.66
C GLY A 789 -23.99 -1.83 -15.41
N ALA A 790 -22.97 -2.40 -14.78
CA ALA A 790 -22.96 -3.82 -14.44
C ALA A 790 -24.08 -4.15 -13.43
N ARG A 791 -24.87 -5.17 -13.73
CA ARG A 791 -25.98 -5.65 -12.87
C ARG A 791 -25.81 -7.12 -12.50
N THR A 792 -24.77 -7.75 -13.01
CA THR A 792 -24.29 -9.07 -12.61
C THR A 792 -22.78 -9.06 -12.60
N ARG A 793 -22.19 -9.95 -11.83
CA ARG A 793 -20.74 -10.14 -11.76
C ARG A 793 -20.42 -11.61 -11.61
N ASP A 794 -19.41 -12.08 -12.32
CA ASP A 794 -18.84 -13.40 -12.12
C ASP A 794 -17.94 -13.37 -10.87
N VAL A 795 -18.20 -14.26 -9.91
CA VAL A 795 -17.45 -14.38 -8.67
C VAL A 795 -16.95 -15.80 -8.52
N TYR A 796 -15.64 -15.95 -8.40
CA TYR A 796 -15.07 -17.27 -8.09
C TYR A 796 -15.20 -17.52 -6.59
N LEU A 797 -15.85 -18.63 -6.24
CA LEU A 797 -15.97 -19.12 -4.88
C LEU A 797 -14.90 -20.19 -4.64
N PRO A 798 -13.90 -19.95 -3.75
CA PRO A 798 -12.80 -20.87 -3.54
C PRO A 798 -13.25 -22.29 -3.13
N ASP A 799 -12.51 -23.29 -3.61
CA ASP A 799 -12.76 -24.69 -3.27
C ASP A 799 -12.43 -24.99 -1.79
N GLY A 800 -13.07 -26.03 -1.23
CA GLY A 800 -12.88 -26.46 0.16
C GLY A 800 -13.77 -25.77 1.19
N ALA A 801 -14.70 -24.89 0.74
CA ALA A 801 -15.72 -24.26 1.59
C ALA A 801 -17.08 -24.18 0.90
N GLY A 802 -18.13 -24.05 1.69
CA GLY A 802 -19.44 -23.62 1.23
C GLY A 802 -19.57 -22.09 1.36
N TRP A 803 -20.39 -21.46 0.55
CA TRP A 803 -20.53 -20.00 0.50
C TRP A 803 -22.00 -19.61 0.43
N TYR A 804 -22.48 -18.92 1.44
CA TYR A 804 -23.82 -18.32 1.46
C TYR A 804 -23.79 -17.00 0.70
N ASP A 805 -24.62 -16.86 -0.31
CA ASP A 805 -24.94 -15.55 -0.88
C ASP A 805 -25.61 -14.69 0.19
N PHE A 806 -25.00 -13.57 0.52
CA PHE A 806 -25.46 -12.71 1.63
C PHE A 806 -26.86 -12.11 1.37
N ALA A 807 -27.16 -11.78 0.12
CA ALA A 807 -28.42 -11.16 -0.24
C ALA A 807 -29.59 -12.14 -0.30
N THR A 808 -29.33 -13.41 -0.66
CA THR A 808 -30.38 -14.41 -0.90
C THR A 808 -30.42 -15.54 0.13
N GLY A 809 -29.32 -15.75 0.88
CA GLY A 809 -29.13 -16.88 1.79
C GLY A 809 -28.93 -18.23 1.07
N VAL A 810 -28.80 -18.26 -0.25
CA VAL A 810 -28.51 -19.47 -1.01
C VAL A 810 -27.10 -19.95 -0.72
N LEU A 811 -26.95 -21.25 -0.41
CA LEU A 811 -25.64 -21.88 -0.20
C LEU A 811 -25.09 -22.46 -1.50
N TYR A 812 -23.93 -21.98 -1.92
CA TYR A 812 -23.15 -22.51 -3.05
C TYR A 812 -22.00 -23.39 -2.55
N LYS A 813 -21.68 -24.43 -3.31
CA LYS A 813 -20.44 -25.18 -3.12
C LYS A 813 -19.27 -24.38 -3.68
N GLY A 814 -18.11 -24.43 -3.04
CA GLY A 814 -16.87 -23.86 -3.58
C GLY A 814 -16.34 -24.57 -4.83
N GLY A 815 -15.26 -24.03 -5.41
CA GLY A 815 -14.59 -24.55 -6.61
C GLY A 815 -15.25 -24.11 -7.93
N GLN A 816 -16.19 -23.16 -7.90
CA GLN A 816 -16.93 -22.70 -9.07
C GLN A 816 -17.01 -21.19 -9.18
N THR A 817 -17.27 -20.69 -10.38
CA THR A 817 -17.64 -19.30 -10.62
C THR A 817 -19.15 -19.19 -10.68
N VAL A 818 -19.74 -18.26 -9.94
CA VAL A 818 -21.16 -17.96 -9.94
C VAL A 818 -21.40 -16.59 -10.56
N LYS A 819 -22.48 -16.46 -11.33
CA LYS A 819 -22.96 -15.18 -11.81
C LYS A 819 -23.84 -14.55 -10.73
N ALA A 820 -23.23 -13.74 -9.88
CA ALA A 820 -23.93 -13.06 -8.79
C ALA A 820 -24.74 -11.88 -9.31
N ALA A 821 -25.93 -11.67 -8.75
CA ALA A 821 -26.69 -10.45 -8.99
C ALA A 821 -25.95 -9.25 -8.36
N ALA A 822 -25.87 -8.16 -9.10
CA ALA A 822 -25.21 -6.92 -8.67
C ALA A 822 -26.09 -5.71 -9.02
N PRO A 823 -27.32 -5.61 -8.46
CA PRO A 823 -28.14 -4.42 -8.65
C PRO A 823 -27.35 -3.18 -8.20
N ARG A 824 -27.64 -2.01 -8.74
CA ARG A 824 -26.88 -0.80 -8.45
C ARG A 824 -26.72 -0.53 -6.94
N GLU A 825 -27.74 -0.86 -6.18
CA GLU A 825 -27.88 -0.62 -4.74
C GLU A 825 -27.17 -1.69 -3.89
N ALA A 826 -26.63 -2.78 -4.47
CA ALA A 826 -25.99 -3.85 -3.70
C ALA A 826 -24.75 -4.43 -4.39
N MET A 827 -23.76 -4.73 -3.57
CA MET A 827 -22.53 -5.40 -3.95
C MET A 827 -22.63 -6.91 -3.61
N PRO A 828 -22.17 -7.82 -4.50
CA PRO A 828 -22.09 -9.23 -4.16
C PRO A 828 -21.19 -9.48 -2.95
N LEU A 829 -21.76 -10.14 -1.95
CA LEU A 829 -21.10 -10.58 -0.73
C LEU A 829 -21.43 -12.05 -0.50
N PHE A 830 -20.46 -12.83 -0.06
CA PHE A 830 -20.67 -14.22 0.33
C PHE A 830 -20.12 -14.48 1.72
N VAL A 831 -20.80 -15.33 2.49
CA VAL A 831 -20.36 -15.72 3.84
C VAL A 831 -19.96 -17.20 3.80
N ARG A 832 -18.77 -17.48 4.31
CA ARG A 832 -18.25 -18.85 4.42
C ARG A 832 -19.12 -19.68 5.36
N ALA A 833 -19.52 -20.89 4.95
CA ALA A 833 -20.15 -21.85 5.85
C ALA A 833 -19.26 -22.17 7.05
N GLY A 834 -19.85 -22.30 8.22
CA GLY A 834 -19.16 -22.42 9.50
C GLY A 834 -18.85 -21.08 10.18
N SER A 835 -19.05 -19.94 9.48
CA SER A 835 -18.78 -18.63 10.08
C SER A 835 -19.78 -18.28 11.18
N ILE A 836 -19.27 -17.58 12.20
CA ILE A 836 -20.03 -16.95 13.27
C ILE A 836 -19.76 -15.46 13.17
N VAL A 837 -20.77 -14.68 12.80
CA VAL A 837 -20.67 -13.24 12.61
C VAL A 837 -21.43 -12.52 13.72
N PRO A 838 -20.76 -11.89 14.69
CA PRO A 838 -21.43 -11.06 15.67
C PRO A 838 -21.81 -9.70 15.08
N THR A 839 -23.04 -9.26 15.39
CA THR A 839 -23.52 -7.92 15.09
C THR A 839 -23.99 -7.22 16.37
N GLY A 840 -23.87 -5.89 16.39
CA GLY A 840 -24.35 -5.03 17.50
C GLY A 840 -25.71 -4.38 17.22
N ALA A 841 -26.11 -3.51 18.12
CA ALA A 841 -27.27 -2.64 17.96
C ALA A 841 -27.11 -1.67 16.78
N ALA A 842 -28.18 -1.07 16.34
CA ALA A 842 -28.14 0.12 15.49
C ALA A 842 -27.64 1.30 16.33
N ILE A 843 -26.55 1.90 15.91
CA ILE A 843 -25.89 3.00 16.62
C ILE A 843 -25.52 4.10 15.62
N SER A 844 -25.43 5.34 16.08
CA SER A 844 -25.05 6.51 15.28
C SER A 844 -23.57 6.87 15.41
N HIS A 845 -22.87 6.29 16.39
CA HIS A 845 -21.42 6.38 16.57
C HIS A 845 -20.92 5.18 17.40
N VAL A 846 -19.64 4.83 17.24
CA VAL A 846 -19.00 3.78 18.04
C VAL A 846 -18.97 4.21 19.51
N GLY A 847 -19.37 3.32 20.41
CA GLY A 847 -19.45 3.60 21.85
C GLY A 847 -20.80 4.16 22.31
N GLU A 848 -21.80 4.35 21.43
CA GLU A 848 -23.14 4.78 21.83
C GLU A 848 -23.83 3.75 22.75
N GLN A 849 -23.65 2.47 22.46
CA GLN A 849 -24.20 1.37 23.25
C GLN A 849 -23.11 0.32 23.53
N PRO A 850 -22.13 0.61 24.40
CA PRO A 850 -21.02 -0.32 24.67
C PRO A 850 -21.49 -1.64 25.24
N ASP A 851 -22.59 -1.64 26.01
CA ASP A 851 -23.22 -2.81 26.61
C ASP A 851 -24.42 -3.33 25.81
N GLY A 852 -24.59 -2.84 24.60
CA GLY A 852 -25.69 -3.18 23.72
C GLY A 852 -25.80 -4.67 23.38
N PRO A 853 -26.95 -5.14 22.91
CA PRO A 853 -27.18 -6.52 22.58
C PRO A 853 -26.24 -6.99 21.45
N ILE A 854 -25.85 -8.24 21.51
CA ILE A 854 -25.09 -8.93 20.45
C ILE A 854 -25.99 -9.99 19.82
N VAL A 855 -25.99 -10.06 18.49
CA VAL A 855 -26.60 -11.13 17.71
C VAL A 855 -25.49 -11.98 17.07
N LEU A 856 -25.48 -13.28 17.35
CA LEU A 856 -24.57 -14.22 16.73
C LEU A 856 -25.26 -14.87 15.52
N HIS A 857 -24.79 -14.54 14.32
CA HIS A 857 -25.26 -15.11 13.08
C HIS A 857 -24.39 -16.33 12.75
N VAL A 858 -24.97 -17.53 12.82
CA VAL A 858 -24.28 -18.82 12.59
C VAL A 858 -24.64 -19.33 11.21
N PHE A 859 -23.69 -19.34 10.30
CA PHE A 859 -23.85 -19.87 8.95
C PHE A 859 -23.45 -21.35 8.95
N THR A 860 -24.42 -22.25 9.00
CA THR A 860 -24.21 -23.70 9.14
C THR A 860 -23.61 -24.34 7.87
N GLY A 861 -23.49 -25.68 7.85
CA GLY A 861 -22.91 -26.43 6.71
C GLY A 861 -21.42 -26.75 6.86
N ALA A 862 -20.79 -26.22 7.90
CA ALA A 862 -19.47 -26.60 8.38
C ALA A 862 -19.33 -26.19 9.85
N SER A 863 -18.45 -26.85 10.60
CA SER A 863 -18.10 -26.39 11.96
C SER A 863 -17.17 -25.18 11.90
N GLY A 864 -17.25 -24.30 12.92
CA GLY A 864 -16.41 -23.11 12.96
C GLY A 864 -16.32 -22.49 14.36
N SER A 865 -15.50 -21.48 14.46
CA SER A 865 -15.31 -20.76 15.73
C SER A 865 -15.03 -19.28 15.50
N PHE A 866 -15.35 -18.47 16.49
CA PHE A 866 -15.03 -17.06 16.56
C PHE A 866 -14.74 -16.68 18.02
N SER A 867 -13.83 -15.76 18.27
CA SER A 867 -13.51 -15.31 19.62
C SER A 867 -13.77 -13.81 19.71
N LEU A 868 -14.96 -13.44 20.15
CA LEU A 868 -15.37 -12.03 20.28
C LEU A 868 -14.42 -11.31 21.25
N TYR A 869 -13.94 -10.16 20.81
CA TYR A 869 -12.99 -9.34 21.56
C TYR A 869 -13.66 -8.05 22.04
N GLU A 870 -13.31 -7.64 23.25
CA GLU A 870 -13.78 -6.40 23.87
C GLU A 870 -12.69 -5.79 24.75
N ASP A 871 -12.56 -4.47 24.73
CA ASP A 871 -11.74 -3.65 25.63
C ASP A 871 -12.40 -2.27 25.82
N ASP A 872 -11.69 -1.30 26.39
CA ASP A 872 -12.21 0.06 26.55
C ASP A 872 -12.29 0.89 25.24
N GLY A 873 -11.74 0.36 24.15
CA GLY A 873 -11.78 0.95 22.81
C GLY A 873 -10.85 2.12 22.56
N VAL A 874 -10.25 2.73 23.58
CA VAL A 874 -9.54 4.01 23.44
C VAL A 874 -8.15 4.03 24.08
N SER A 875 -7.89 3.24 25.12
CA SER A 875 -6.61 3.25 25.81
C SER A 875 -5.65 2.16 25.33
N PRO A 876 -4.33 2.30 25.55
CA PRO A 876 -3.37 1.26 25.25
C PRO A 876 -3.36 0.12 26.28
N LYS A 877 -4.28 0.09 27.24
CA LYS A 877 -4.33 -0.93 28.33
C LYS A 877 -4.50 -2.36 27.82
N TYR A 878 -4.99 -2.56 26.59
CA TYR A 878 -5.02 -3.89 25.96
C TYR A 878 -3.63 -4.54 25.89
N GLN A 879 -2.57 -3.75 25.75
CA GLN A 879 -1.18 -4.23 25.78
C GLN A 879 -0.78 -4.79 27.15
N GLN A 880 -1.52 -4.42 28.19
CA GLN A 880 -1.34 -4.86 29.58
C GLN A 880 -2.32 -5.95 29.98
N GLY A 881 -2.99 -6.59 29.03
CA GLY A 881 -3.96 -7.65 29.29
C GLY A 881 -5.36 -7.17 29.73
N LYS A 882 -5.67 -5.86 29.60
CA LYS A 882 -6.97 -5.29 29.94
C LYS A 882 -7.94 -5.40 28.76
N PHE A 883 -8.39 -6.61 28.51
CA PHE A 883 -9.39 -6.95 27.48
C PHE A 883 -10.12 -8.24 27.88
N ALA A 884 -11.24 -8.50 27.22
CA ALA A 884 -11.98 -9.75 27.37
C ALA A 884 -12.12 -10.46 26.02
N ARG A 885 -12.18 -11.80 26.11
CA ARG A 885 -12.54 -12.66 24.99
C ARG A 885 -13.70 -13.56 25.36
N VAL A 886 -14.62 -13.75 24.41
CA VAL A 886 -15.71 -14.73 24.52
C VAL A 886 -15.54 -15.72 23.37
N PRO A 887 -15.03 -16.93 23.63
CA PRO A 887 -14.91 -17.95 22.60
C PRO A 887 -16.28 -18.49 22.23
N VAL A 888 -16.59 -18.54 20.93
CA VAL A 888 -17.83 -19.09 20.39
C VAL A 888 -17.49 -20.18 19.40
N LYS A 889 -18.10 -21.37 19.56
CA LYS A 889 -17.83 -22.53 18.72
C LYS A 889 -19.13 -23.14 18.23
N TRP A 890 -19.22 -23.29 16.92
CA TRP A 890 -20.27 -24.04 16.24
C TRP A 890 -19.79 -25.44 15.88
N ASP A 891 -20.52 -26.46 16.28
CA ASP A 891 -20.30 -27.85 15.87
C ASP A 891 -21.46 -28.31 14.98
N GLU A 892 -21.16 -28.49 13.70
CA GLU A 892 -22.16 -28.89 12.70
C GLU A 892 -22.73 -30.28 12.97
N GLY A 893 -21.89 -31.21 13.45
CA GLY A 893 -22.28 -32.59 13.66
C GLY A 893 -23.30 -32.77 14.80
N SER A 894 -23.16 -32.03 15.88
CA SER A 894 -24.08 -32.02 17.02
C SER A 894 -25.19 -30.97 16.92
N GLY A 895 -25.11 -30.04 15.99
CA GLY A 895 -26.00 -28.90 15.88
C GLY A 895 -25.96 -27.96 17.09
N ALA A 896 -24.81 -27.86 17.76
CA ALA A 896 -24.65 -27.12 19.00
C ALA A 896 -23.73 -25.90 18.81
N LEU A 897 -24.17 -24.72 19.22
CA LEU A 897 -23.36 -23.53 19.42
C LEU A 897 -23.00 -23.42 20.89
N THR A 898 -21.71 -23.45 21.20
CA THR A 898 -21.19 -23.20 22.53
C THR A 898 -20.63 -21.78 22.59
N ILE A 899 -21.21 -20.96 23.47
CA ILE A 899 -20.66 -19.68 23.88
C ILE A 899 -19.89 -19.97 25.14
N GLY A 900 -18.56 -19.91 25.09
CA GLY A 900 -17.70 -20.29 26.21
C GLY A 900 -17.72 -19.30 27.37
N ALA A 901 -17.04 -19.63 28.44
CA ALA A 901 -16.81 -18.70 29.52
C ALA A 901 -16.00 -17.50 29.05
N ARG A 902 -16.32 -16.30 29.56
CA ARG A 902 -15.55 -15.10 29.29
C ARG A 902 -14.15 -15.21 29.88
N GLU A 903 -13.15 -14.86 29.09
CA GLU A 903 -11.75 -14.85 29.46
C GLU A 903 -11.26 -13.43 29.58
N GLY A 904 -10.57 -13.08 30.67
CA GLY A 904 -10.06 -11.73 30.90
C GLY A 904 -11.10 -10.72 31.36
N GLY A 905 -10.77 -9.42 31.27
CA GLY A 905 -11.64 -8.32 31.65
C GLY A 905 -10.95 -6.97 31.57
N TYR A 906 -11.72 -5.90 31.61
CA TYR A 906 -11.26 -4.52 31.57
C TYR A 906 -12.17 -3.62 32.41
N ASP A 907 -11.71 -2.42 32.72
CA ASP A 907 -12.48 -1.46 33.51
C ASP A 907 -13.72 -0.98 32.74
N GLY A 908 -14.89 -1.02 33.37
CA GLY A 908 -16.15 -0.65 32.74
C GLY A 908 -16.85 -1.77 31.96
N MET A 909 -16.29 -2.98 31.91
CA MET A 909 -16.88 -4.10 31.19
C MET A 909 -18.26 -4.50 31.72
N ALA A 910 -19.23 -4.68 30.81
CA ALA A 910 -20.55 -5.20 31.12
C ALA A 910 -20.48 -6.59 31.78
N LYS A 911 -21.07 -6.73 32.96
CA LYS A 911 -21.15 -8.03 33.63
C LYS A 911 -22.16 -8.96 32.97
N LYS A 912 -23.25 -8.39 32.44
CA LYS A 912 -24.33 -9.12 31.75
C LYS A 912 -24.67 -8.42 30.45
N ARG A 913 -24.98 -9.21 29.41
CA ARG A 913 -25.38 -8.69 28.09
C ARG A 913 -26.49 -9.55 27.49
N ALA A 914 -27.41 -8.95 26.78
CA ALA A 914 -28.36 -9.68 25.95
C ALA A 914 -27.63 -10.25 24.73
N VAL A 915 -27.76 -11.55 24.53
CA VAL A 915 -27.21 -12.26 23.38
C VAL A 915 -28.36 -12.99 22.69
N SER A 916 -28.38 -12.91 21.37
CA SER A 916 -29.33 -13.64 20.54
C SER A 916 -28.59 -14.48 19.51
N VAL A 917 -29.20 -15.57 19.06
CA VAL A 917 -28.60 -16.48 18.06
C VAL A 917 -29.57 -16.68 16.91
N ARG A 918 -29.04 -16.55 15.70
CA ARG A 918 -29.74 -16.88 14.46
C ARG A 918 -28.94 -17.89 13.64
N PHE A 919 -29.60 -18.98 13.23
CA PHE A 919 -28.98 -20.01 12.41
C PHE A 919 -29.45 -19.91 10.96
N TYR A 920 -28.50 -19.93 10.03
CA TYR A 920 -28.72 -20.04 8.60
C TYR A 920 -28.40 -21.47 8.18
N THR A 921 -29.37 -22.16 7.56
CA THR A 921 -29.28 -23.58 7.22
C THR A 921 -29.20 -23.79 5.72
N PRO A 922 -28.41 -24.78 5.23
CA PRO A 922 -28.36 -25.12 3.81
C PRO A 922 -29.73 -25.47 3.22
N GLY A 923 -29.99 -25.06 1.97
CA GLY A 923 -31.23 -25.37 1.25
C GLY A 923 -32.45 -24.50 1.64
N ARG A 924 -32.30 -23.62 2.61
CA ARG A 924 -33.29 -22.62 2.98
C ARG A 924 -32.78 -21.22 2.71
N ALA A 925 -33.34 -20.56 1.71
CA ALA A 925 -33.05 -19.17 1.44
C ALA A 925 -33.52 -18.31 2.62
N VAL A 926 -32.60 -17.68 3.34
CA VAL A 926 -32.84 -16.76 4.44
C VAL A 926 -32.00 -15.53 4.21
N VAL A 927 -32.64 -14.41 3.99
CA VAL A 927 -31.93 -13.13 3.87
C VAL A 927 -31.35 -12.73 5.23
N PRO A 928 -30.05 -12.51 5.36
CA PRO A 928 -29.44 -12.05 6.59
C PRO A 928 -29.78 -10.58 6.82
N ASP A 929 -30.87 -10.32 7.53
CA ASP A 929 -31.36 -8.97 7.82
C ASP A 929 -30.74 -8.31 9.05
N PHE A 930 -30.04 -9.11 9.89
CA PHE A 930 -29.48 -8.69 11.18
C PHE A 930 -30.46 -8.06 12.17
N ALA A 931 -31.77 -8.06 11.88
CA ALA A 931 -32.75 -7.36 12.67
C ALA A 931 -33.30 -8.19 13.84
N GLU A 932 -33.55 -9.49 13.63
CA GLU A 932 -34.18 -10.35 14.62
C GLU A 932 -33.47 -11.68 14.79
N SER A 933 -33.59 -12.26 15.98
CA SER A 933 -33.03 -13.56 16.33
C SER A 933 -34.10 -14.52 16.79
N ALA A 934 -33.84 -15.83 16.61
CA ALA A 934 -34.78 -16.87 17.01
C ALA A 934 -34.69 -17.21 18.51
N GLN A 935 -33.52 -17.08 19.12
CA GLN A 935 -33.27 -17.44 20.54
C GLN A 935 -32.53 -16.30 21.22
N SER A 936 -32.99 -15.88 22.37
CA SER A 936 -32.41 -14.79 23.13
C SER A 936 -32.21 -15.21 24.59
N PHE A 937 -31.11 -14.78 25.22
CA PHE A 937 -30.78 -15.06 26.63
C PHE A 937 -29.87 -13.94 27.18
N VAL A 938 -29.66 -13.93 28.46
CA VAL A 938 -28.71 -13.06 29.13
C VAL A 938 -27.40 -13.84 29.33
N TYR A 939 -26.33 -13.38 28.72
CA TYR A 939 -24.99 -13.88 28.95
C TYR A 939 -24.33 -13.15 30.11
N ASP A 940 -23.92 -13.85 31.14
CA ASP A 940 -23.29 -13.31 32.35
C ASP A 940 -21.80 -13.63 32.48
N GLY A 941 -21.21 -14.19 31.44
CA GLY A 941 -19.82 -14.62 31.42
C GLY A 941 -19.65 -16.14 31.64
N SER A 942 -20.71 -16.88 32.01
CA SER A 942 -20.70 -18.31 32.11
C SER A 942 -20.96 -18.97 30.75
N ALA A 943 -20.42 -20.18 30.57
CA ALA A 943 -20.62 -20.93 29.32
C ALA A 943 -22.09 -21.32 29.10
N ILE A 944 -22.59 -21.16 27.90
CA ILE A 944 -23.95 -21.49 27.46
C ILE A 944 -23.87 -22.34 26.18
N THR A 945 -24.72 -23.35 26.07
CA THR A 945 -24.91 -24.13 24.85
C THR A 945 -26.30 -23.89 24.27
N VAL A 946 -26.34 -23.47 23.01
CA VAL A 946 -27.58 -23.23 22.24
C VAL A 946 -27.65 -24.26 21.12
N ARG A 947 -28.74 -24.96 20.96
CA ARG A 947 -28.92 -25.94 19.89
C ARG A 947 -29.71 -25.31 18.73
N ARG A 948 -29.34 -25.69 17.52
CA ARG A 948 -30.15 -25.40 16.34
C ARG A 948 -31.52 -26.07 16.49
N PRO A 949 -32.61 -25.33 16.29
CA PRO A 949 -33.99 -25.84 16.35
C PRO A 949 -34.25 -27.02 15.44
#